data_8798787897f79854dd05487a58f142b6
#
_entry.id   8798787897f79854dd05487a58f142b6
#
_cell.length_a   1.000
_cell.length_b   1.000
_cell.length_c   1.000
_cell.angle_alpha   90.00
_cell.angle_beta   90.00
_cell.angle_gamma   90.00
#
_symmetry.space_group_name_H-M   'P 1'
#
loop_
_entity.id
_entity.type
_entity.pdbx_description
1 polymer ?
#
loop_
_entity_poly.entity_id
_entity_poly.type
_entity_poly.pdbx_seq_one_letter_code
_entity_poly.pdbx_strand_id
1 'polypeptide(L)'
;MRVIIIGGGACGASCATRLRRLDERCEITILERTNEVSIANCGLPYYCSDVINDRDKILVSNPQKFKNMFNIDVRLNTEVVKINREEKFVVSSNGEKFYYDKLVLAQGGNPIVPPLEGINNENIFTVRSLADADKIKDYIKNNNVKSAVVVGAGFIGIEMAENFAHLGLDTKVVELSNQILAPIDYEVACFAQNEMRDKGVELILSDGVKLFKEKEIELNSGKTIPYDIAILAIGVKPETTLAKNSNLEVNRGIIVNENMQTNDENIYAGGDSVEIKHFVTNNDVLIPLAGPANRQGRIIADNICNLKSTYKKSQGTSVLKVFDYTVACTGYNEKSLQRENIPYWKALTFGNSHAGYYPDATSTFYKLLFNNEGKILGAQAVGYEGVEKRIDVIASVMRNQGTIQELLDSELCYAPPYSSAKDSVNILGMCADNILKGLVKPAYYEDIVGSYIVDVRIPESYNIKTINGAKNIPLAQLRERINEIPKDKKVILVCNTGYTSYVASRILIQNGYNNVYSLLGGMQLFKEIEKDKNGKVKKVSQELQTAHIATYNVVKVDACGLSCPGPIMKLSNTISNLNDGEILEITSTDRGFYSDVEAWCNSTNNTLLNLSNTDKKIVATIQKGVNNEQASQNNNSKNGQTIVVFSNDLDKALASFIIANGAKASGKDVTMFFTFWGLNILRKENITVKKGFIDKMFGFMMPKGADKLTLSKMNMGGLGSLMMKQVMKNKNVLSLKELIEQAQNQGVKFIACQMSMDVMGIQKEELIDGVEIGGVAKYIAESNNSNSNLFI
;
A
#
# COMPACT_ATOMS: atom_id res chain seq x y z
N MET A 1 -6.52 -18.98 46.85
CA MET A 1 -6.28 -19.74 45.61
C MET A 1 -4.90 -19.36 45.04
N ARG A 2 -4.07 -20.38 44.76
CA ARG A 2 -2.75 -20.18 44.16
C ARG A 2 -2.84 -20.49 42.65
N VAL A 3 -2.46 -19.53 41.82
CA VAL A 3 -2.44 -19.69 40.37
C VAL A 3 -1.01 -19.56 39.87
N ILE A 4 -0.52 -20.61 39.22
CA ILE A 4 0.77 -20.57 38.54
C ILE A 4 0.53 -20.39 37.03
N ILE A 5 1.25 -19.49 36.41
CA ILE A 5 1.19 -19.20 34.98
C ILE A 5 2.57 -19.45 34.39
N ILE A 6 2.70 -20.39 33.46
CA ILE A 6 3.95 -20.70 32.78
C ILE A 6 4.01 -19.94 31.46
N GLY A 7 4.89 -18.95 31.38
CA GLY A 7 5.07 -18.04 30.27
C GLY A 7 4.38 -16.69 30.50
N GLY A 8 5.14 -15.62 30.44
CA GLY A 8 4.71 -14.22 30.66
C GLY A 8 4.44 -13.42 29.39
N GLY A 9 4.22 -14.09 28.23
CA GLY A 9 3.85 -13.43 26.97
C GLY A 9 2.39 -12.94 26.95
N ALA A 10 1.85 -12.67 25.75
CA ALA A 10 0.53 -12.07 25.56
C ALA A 10 -0.60 -12.78 26.32
N CYS A 11 -0.69 -14.10 26.23
CA CYS A 11 -1.72 -14.89 26.92
C CYS A 11 -1.53 -14.86 28.44
N GLY A 12 -0.32 -15.19 28.93
CA GLY A 12 -0.03 -15.30 30.36
C GLY A 12 -0.17 -13.97 31.10
N ALA A 13 0.41 -12.89 30.55
CA ALA A 13 0.31 -11.56 31.12
C ALA A 13 -1.16 -11.05 31.15
N SER A 14 -1.92 -11.28 30.07
CA SER A 14 -3.35 -10.95 30.03
C SER A 14 -4.17 -11.74 31.04
N CYS A 15 -3.88 -13.03 31.20
CA CYS A 15 -4.50 -13.87 32.22
C CYS A 15 -4.20 -13.38 33.63
N ALA A 16 -2.92 -13.18 33.97
CA ALA A 16 -2.49 -12.74 35.29
C ALA A 16 -3.10 -11.41 35.72
N THR A 17 -3.05 -10.41 34.85
CA THR A 17 -3.59 -9.09 35.13
C THR A 17 -5.12 -9.07 35.20
N ARG A 18 -5.81 -9.88 34.38
CA ARG A 18 -7.25 -10.03 34.44
C ARG A 18 -7.66 -10.75 35.73
N LEU A 19 -6.98 -11.81 36.07
CA LEU A 19 -7.24 -12.60 37.29
C LEU A 19 -7.13 -11.74 38.54
N ARG A 20 -6.09 -10.91 38.67
CA ARG A 20 -5.96 -9.96 39.79
C ARG A 20 -7.15 -9.01 39.89
N ARG A 21 -7.65 -8.50 38.78
CA ARG A 21 -8.82 -7.60 38.78
C ARG A 21 -10.13 -8.32 39.11
N LEU A 22 -10.15 -9.65 39.08
CA LEU A 22 -11.31 -10.47 39.47
C LEU A 22 -11.23 -10.96 40.92
N ASP A 23 -10.01 -11.28 41.38
CA ASP A 23 -9.78 -11.77 42.76
C ASP A 23 -8.50 -11.15 43.34
N GLU A 24 -8.69 -10.14 44.24
CA GLU A 24 -7.57 -9.47 44.89
C GLU A 24 -6.79 -10.37 45.86
N ARG A 25 -7.39 -11.46 46.33
CA ARG A 25 -6.80 -12.38 47.33
C ARG A 25 -6.07 -13.56 46.69
N CYS A 26 -6.17 -13.73 45.38
CA CYS A 26 -5.51 -14.80 44.66
C CYS A 26 -3.98 -14.60 44.70
N GLU A 27 -3.23 -15.66 44.97
CA GLU A 27 -1.76 -15.68 44.83
C GLU A 27 -1.42 -16.03 43.40
N ILE A 28 -0.81 -15.06 42.69
CA ILE A 28 -0.51 -15.22 41.25
C ILE A 28 1.00 -15.15 41.05
N THR A 29 1.56 -16.21 40.47
CA THR A 29 2.97 -16.28 40.10
C THR A 29 3.12 -16.58 38.61
N ILE A 30 3.89 -15.76 37.91
CA ILE A 30 4.32 -16.01 36.53
C ILE A 30 5.73 -16.61 36.58
N LEU A 31 5.91 -17.78 35.95
CA LEU A 31 7.22 -18.40 35.74
C LEU A 31 7.63 -18.19 34.30
N GLU A 32 8.67 -17.37 34.08
CA GLU A 32 9.19 -17.03 32.77
C GLU A 32 10.63 -17.55 32.60
N ARG A 33 10.87 -18.30 31.53
CA ARG A 33 12.19 -18.90 31.27
C ARG A 33 13.28 -17.92 30.83
N THR A 34 12.85 -16.78 30.30
CA THR A 34 13.73 -15.71 29.80
C THR A 34 14.03 -14.66 30.88
N ASN A 35 14.94 -13.75 30.58
CA ASN A 35 15.28 -12.63 31.44
C ASN A 35 14.33 -11.42 31.32
N GLU A 36 13.34 -11.47 30.43
CA GLU A 36 12.29 -10.46 30.29
C GLU A 36 10.88 -11.08 30.27
N VAL A 37 9.91 -10.32 30.72
CA VAL A 37 8.49 -10.69 30.70
C VAL A 37 7.69 -9.67 29.90
N SER A 38 6.65 -10.12 29.21
CA SER A 38 5.69 -9.26 28.49
C SER A 38 6.37 -8.34 27.46
N ILE A 39 7.09 -8.94 26.51
CA ILE A 39 7.72 -8.23 25.40
C ILE A 39 6.77 -8.10 24.20
N ALA A 40 6.96 -7.04 23.42
CA ALA A 40 6.28 -6.82 22.16
C ALA A 40 6.98 -7.61 21.04
N ASN A 41 6.70 -8.92 20.94
CA ASN A 41 7.35 -9.81 19.95
C ASN A 41 7.22 -9.29 18.51
N CYS A 42 6.09 -8.71 18.14
CA CYS A 42 5.87 -8.12 16.82
C CYS A 42 6.74 -6.87 16.55
N GLY A 43 7.38 -6.30 17.57
CA GLY A 43 8.31 -5.18 17.44
C GLY A 43 9.75 -5.61 17.15
N LEU A 44 10.09 -6.90 17.30
CA LEU A 44 11.46 -7.38 17.20
C LEU A 44 12.10 -7.14 15.82
N PRO A 45 11.44 -7.39 14.68
CA PRO A 45 12.00 -7.06 13.36
C PRO A 45 12.34 -5.57 13.23
N TYR A 46 11.45 -4.68 13.69
CA TYR A 46 11.63 -3.23 13.66
C TYR A 46 12.71 -2.74 14.64
N TYR A 47 12.93 -3.46 15.74
CA TYR A 47 14.02 -3.21 16.65
C TYR A 47 15.37 -3.62 16.04
N CYS A 48 15.43 -4.71 15.30
CA CYS A 48 16.65 -5.15 14.61
C CYS A 48 17.18 -4.09 13.60
N SER A 49 16.31 -3.25 13.05
CA SER A 49 16.67 -2.21 12.06
C SER A 49 16.76 -0.79 12.61
N ASP A 50 16.63 -0.59 13.91
CA ASP A 50 16.59 0.73 14.56
C ASP A 50 15.36 1.59 14.21
N VAL A 51 14.33 1.06 13.52
CA VAL A 51 13.01 1.70 13.41
C VAL A 51 12.42 1.89 14.82
N ILE A 52 12.56 0.89 15.68
CA ILE A 52 12.40 1.01 17.11
C ILE A 52 13.81 1.04 17.72
N ASN A 53 14.34 2.22 17.98
CA ASN A 53 15.73 2.45 18.40
C ASN A 53 15.97 2.31 19.91
N ASP A 54 14.91 2.18 20.71
CA ASP A 54 14.96 2.10 22.16
C ASP A 54 14.50 0.70 22.60
N ARG A 55 15.42 -0.07 23.22
CA ARG A 55 15.16 -1.41 23.72
C ARG A 55 14.01 -1.46 24.73
N ASP A 56 13.90 -0.45 25.58
CA ASP A 56 12.89 -0.41 26.63
C ASP A 56 11.47 -0.24 26.08
N LYS A 57 11.31 0.29 24.86
CA LYS A 57 10.01 0.37 24.18
C LYS A 57 9.45 -0.99 23.77
N ILE A 58 10.29 -2.01 23.63
CA ILE A 58 9.86 -3.40 23.39
C ILE A 58 9.32 -4.06 24.66
N LEU A 59 9.71 -3.55 25.85
CA LEU A 59 9.24 -4.05 27.14
C LEU A 59 7.87 -3.45 27.48
N VAL A 60 6.79 -4.19 27.22
CA VAL A 60 5.42 -3.75 27.55
C VAL A 60 5.24 -3.66 29.06
N SER A 61 5.86 -4.57 29.81
CA SER A 61 5.85 -4.60 31.27
C SER A 61 7.13 -5.23 31.82
N ASN A 62 7.36 -5.09 33.10
CA ASN A 62 8.48 -5.70 33.82
C ASN A 62 8.02 -6.24 35.20
N PRO A 63 8.83 -7.06 35.91
CA PRO A 63 8.45 -7.63 37.20
C PRO A 63 8.03 -6.60 38.24
N GLN A 64 8.71 -5.46 38.30
CA GLN A 64 8.38 -4.40 39.27
C GLN A 64 6.99 -3.78 38.99
N LYS A 65 6.66 -3.57 37.72
CA LYS A 65 5.35 -3.06 37.30
C LYS A 65 4.24 -4.07 37.61
N PHE A 66 4.46 -5.37 37.36
CA PHE A 66 3.52 -6.42 37.76
C PHE A 66 3.33 -6.47 39.29
N LYS A 67 4.40 -6.33 40.07
CA LYS A 67 4.34 -6.31 41.52
C LYS A 67 3.59 -5.08 42.03
N ASN A 68 3.97 -3.90 41.55
CA ASN A 68 3.44 -2.63 42.11
C ASN A 68 1.97 -2.37 41.74
N MET A 69 1.61 -2.68 40.45
CA MET A 69 0.24 -2.40 39.96
C MET A 69 -0.74 -3.53 40.24
N PHE A 70 -0.26 -4.77 40.25
CA PHE A 70 -1.13 -5.95 40.27
C PHE A 70 -0.81 -6.93 41.39
N ASN A 71 0.18 -6.67 42.22
CA ASN A 71 0.64 -7.61 43.24
C ASN A 71 0.83 -9.04 42.72
N ILE A 72 1.43 -9.16 41.50
CA ILE A 72 1.77 -10.42 40.83
C ILE A 72 3.25 -10.68 41.05
N ASP A 73 3.62 -11.90 41.47
CA ASP A 73 4.99 -12.33 41.54
C ASP A 73 5.46 -12.83 40.17
N VAL A 74 6.59 -12.34 39.68
CA VAL A 74 7.18 -12.75 38.41
C VAL A 74 8.59 -13.29 38.67
N ARG A 75 8.77 -14.56 38.32
CA ARG A 75 10.05 -15.26 38.42
C ARG A 75 10.67 -15.40 37.03
N LEU A 76 11.62 -14.54 36.74
CA LEU A 76 12.44 -14.61 35.50
C LEU A 76 13.47 -15.75 35.61
N ASN A 77 14.03 -16.17 34.45
CA ASN A 77 15.01 -17.25 34.34
C ASN A 77 14.56 -18.53 35.05
N THR A 78 13.24 -18.77 35.08
CA THR A 78 12.63 -19.90 35.76
C THR A 78 11.92 -20.79 34.76
N GLU A 79 12.65 -21.74 34.18
CA GLU A 79 12.11 -22.72 33.23
C GLU A 79 11.45 -23.86 33.98
N VAL A 80 10.19 -24.11 33.69
CA VAL A 80 9.46 -25.27 34.22
C VAL A 80 9.75 -26.51 33.37
N VAL A 81 10.21 -27.58 33.99
CA VAL A 81 10.58 -28.83 33.30
C VAL A 81 9.64 -30.00 33.58
N LYS A 82 8.80 -29.92 34.63
CA LYS A 82 7.88 -30.98 34.99
C LYS A 82 6.62 -30.45 35.65
N ILE A 83 5.48 -31.08 35.38
CA ILE A 83 4.20 -30.90 36.09
C ILE A 83 3.85 -32.24 36.81
N ASN A 84 3.58 -32.17 38.11
CA ASN A 84 2.96 -33.22 38.88
C ASN A 84 1.48 -32.86 39.07
N ARG A 85 0.60 -33.54 38.33
CA ARG A 85 -0.86 -33.29 38.32
C ARG A 85 -1.55 -33.80 39.60
N GLU A 86 -1.06 -34.89 40.18
CA GLU A 86 -1.65 -35.55 41.38
C GLU A 86 -1.41 -34.69 42.60
N GLU A 87 -0.18 -34.24 42.83
CA GLU A 87 0.20 -33.43 44.00
C GLU A 87 0.08 -31.92 43.70
N LYS A 88 -0.30 -31.54 42.49
CA LYS A 88 -0.54 -30.14 42.05
C LYS A 88 0.65 -29.23 42.28
N PHE A 89 1.83 -29.57 41.73
CA PHE A 89 3.00 -28.69 41.70
C PHE A 89 3.73 -28.80 40.35
N VAL A 90 4.48 -27.75 40.05
CA VAL A 90 5.43 -27.71 38.92
C VAL A 90 6.84 -27.66 39.46
N VAL A 91 7.80 -28.18 38.71
CA VAL A 91 9.24 -28.15 39.05
C VAL A 91 10.01 -27.34 38.04
N SER A 92 10.79 -26.40 38.49
CA SER A 92 11.71 -25.63 37.65
C SER A 92 13.03 -26.40 37.41
N SER A 93 13.80 -25.94 36.43
CA SER A 93 15.08 -26.54 36.04
C SER A 93 16.12 -26.59 37.18
N ASN A 94 16.03 -25.65 38.14
CA ASN A 94 16.85 -25.63 39.35
C ASN A 94 16.30 -26.51 40.50
N GLY A 95 15.18 -27.25 40.28
CA GLY A 95 14.58 -28.17 41.25
C GLY A 95 13.58 -27.56 42.23
N GLU A 96 13.29 -26.25 42.13
CA GLU A 96 12.29 -25.59 42.99
C GLU A 96 10.87 -26.03 42.65
N LYS A 97 10.03 -26.25 43.68
CA LYS A 97 8.64 -26.68 43.54
C LYS A 97 7.70 -25.50 43.75
N PHE A 98 6.74 -25.34 42.84
CA PHE A 98 5.68 -24.30 42.92
C PHE A 98 4.31 -25.03 42.96
N TYR A 99 3.63 -24.96 44.08
CA TYR A 99 2.30 -25.59 44.28
C TYR A 99 1.19 -24.72 43.72
N TYR A 100 0.20 -25.32 43.07
CA TYR A 100 -0.92 -24.60 42.46
C TYR A 100 -2.28 -25.20 42.83
N ASP A 101 -3.29 -24.36 42.86
CA ASP A 101 -4.69 -24.78 42.82
C ASP A 101 -5.22 -24.76 41.37
N LYS A 102 -4.71 -23.78 40.55
CA LYS A 102 -4.94 -23.71 39.09
C LYS A 102 -3.60 -23.43 38.37
N LEU A 103 -3.42 -24.08 37.21
CA LEU A 103 -2.24 -23.93 36.38
C LEU A 103 -2.63 -23.41 35.00
N VAL A 104 -1.84 -22.49 34.44
CA VAL A 104 -2.01 -21.95 33.08
C VAL A 104 -0.76 -22.20 32.28
N LEU A 105 -0.92 -22.89 31.14
CA LEU A 105 0.14 -23.10 30.15
C LEU A 105 0.03 -22.03 29.06
N ALA A 106 0.97 -21.09 29.05
CA ALA A 106 1.02 -19.96 28.10
C ALA A 106 2.41 -19.82 27.45
N GLN A 107 3.03 -20.96 27.14
CA GLN A 107 4.42 -21.08 26.69
C GLN A 107 4.66 -20.59 25.26
N GLY A 108 3.59 -20.41 24.47
CA GLY A 108 3.65 -19.96 23.09
C GLY A 108 4.21 -21.01 22.14
N GLY A 109 5.00 -20.58 21.15
CA GLY A 109 5.63 -21.44 20.17
C GLY A 109 7.13 -21.18 20.05
N ASN A 110 7.85 -22.13 19.48
CA ASN A 110 9.28 -22.02 19.19
C ASN A 110 9.51 -21.94 17.67
N PRO A 111 10.52 -21.22 17.19
CA PRO A 111 10.91 -21.23 15.79
C PRO A 111 11.22 -22.66 15.33
N ILE A 112 10.87 -22.96 14.10
CA ILE A 112 11.25 -24.23 13.46
C ILE A 112 12.69 -24.07 12.97
N VAL A 113 13.57 -24.96 13.44
CA VAL A 113 14.95 -25.06 12.97
C VAL A 113 15.09 -26.46 12.32
N PRO A 114 15.26 -26.52 11.00
CA PRO A 114 15.37 -27.80 10.29
C PRO A 114 16.75 -28.41 10.50
N PRO A 115 16.89 -29.74 10.46
CA PRO A 115 18.18 -30.40 10.63
C PRO A 115 19.01 -30.36 9.35
N LEU A 116 19.47 -29.17 8.96
CA LEU A 116 20.32 -28.96 7.79
C LEU A 116 21.80 -28.85 8.18
N GLU A 117 22.67 -29.29 7.27
CA GLU A 117 24.11 -29.14 7.42
C GLU A 117 24.47 -27.66 7.52
N GLY A 118 25.32 -27.28 8.47
CA GLY A 118 25.76 -25.92 8.71
C GLY A 118 24.74 -25.02 9.42
N ILE A 119 23.58 -25.51 9.85
CA ILE A 119 22.50 -24.72 10.49
C ILE A 119 22.93 -24.03 11.78
N ASN A 120 23.99 -24.53 12.44
CA ASN A 120 24.51 -23.99 13.69
C ASN A 120 25.64 -22.95 13.48
N ASN A 121 25.85 -22.46 12.28
CA ASN A 121 26.83 -21.40 12.03
C ASN A 121 26.45 -20.13 12.82
N GLU A 122 27.46 -19.40 13.31
CA GLU A 122 27.28 -18.23 14.19
C GLU A 122 26.52 -17.05 13.54
N ASN A 123 26.45 -17.03 12.21
CA ASN A 123 25.75 -16.02 11.41
C ASN A 123 24.31 -16.40 11.03
N ILE A 124 23.75 -17.47 11.63
CA ILE A 124 22.39 -17.91 11.40
C ILE A 124 21.56 -17.71 12.67
N PHE A 125 20.44 -17.00 12.53
CA PHE A 125 19.61 -16.59 13.67
C PHE A 125 18.14 -16.97 13.46
N THR A 126 17.42 -17.02 14.56
CA THR A 126 15.95 -16.98 14.62
C THR A 126 15.54 -15.71 15.36
N VAL A 127 14.27 -15.27 15.18
CA VAL A 127 13.73 -14.10 15.85
C VAL A 127 12.55 -14.51 16.72
N ARG A 128 12.79 -14.67 18.03
CA ARG A 128 11.76 -15.11 18.99
C ARG A 128 11.75 -14.31 20.28
N SER A 129 12.92 -13.92 20.76
CA SER A 129 13.09 -13.19 22.03
C SER A 129 13.82 -11.87 21.78
N LEU A 130 13.79 -10.99 22.78
CA LEU A 130 14.56 -9.74 22.72
C LEU A 130 16.07 -10.01 22.70
N ALA A 131 16.51 -11.07 23.40
CA ALA A 131 17.91 -11.51 23.36
C ALA A 131 18.35 -11.98 21.95
N ASP A 132 17.45 -12.57 21.15
CA ASP A 132 17.76 -12.92 19.76
C ASP A 132 17.93 -11.65 18.92
N ALA A 133 17.05 -10.67 19.08
CA ALA A 133 17.13 -9.41 18.38
C ALA A 133 18.40 -8.61 18.77
N ASP A 134 18.78 -8.62 20.06
CA ASP A 134 20.03 -8.02 20.54
C ASP A 134 21.25 -8.68 19.84
N LYS A 135 21.29 -10.03 19.77
CA LYS A 135 22.36 -10.76 19.08
C LYS A 135 22.45 -10.41 17.59
N ILE A 136 21.31 -10.29 16.90
CA ILE A 136 21.26 -9.92 15.49
C ILE A 136 21.84 -8.52 15.30
N LYS A 137 21.43 -7.54 16.13
CA LYS A 137 21.96 -6.17 16.07
C LYS A 137 23.46 -6.13 16.33
N ASP A 138 23.92 -6.82 17.37
CA ASP A 138 25.34 -6.88 17.71
C ASP A 138 26.14 -7.53 16.58
N TYR A 139 25.61 -8.59 15.98
CA TYR A 139 26.28 -9.26 14.86
C TYR A 139 26.40 -8.34 13.65
N ILE A 140 25.34 -7.64 13.26
CA ILE A 140 25.34 -6.69 12.14
C ILE A 140 26.36 -5.57 12.40
N LYS A 141 26.37 -5.02 13.62
CA LYS A 141 27.26 -3.92 14.01
C LYS A 141 28.74 -4.31 14.00
N ASN A 142 29.06 -5.54 14.45
CA ASN A 142 30.44 -5.95 14.70
C ASN A 142 31.11 -6.63 13.49
N ASN A 143 30.34 -7.10 12.47
CA ASN A 143 30.85 -7.97 11.42
C ASN A 143 30.80 -7.37 10.00
N ASN A 144 30.60 -6.04 9.86
CA ASN A 144 30.53 -5.35 8.56
C ASN A 144 29.62 -6.10 7.56
N VAL A 145 28.42 -6.49 8.01
CA VAL A 145 27.41 -7.24 7.23
C VAL A 145 26.97 -6.40 6.04
N LYS A 146 26.96 -6.98 4.84
CA LYS A 146 26.52 -6.34 3.58
C LYS A 146 25.37 -7.08 2.93
N SER A 147 25.25 -8.38 3.19
CA SER A 147 24.24 -9.24 2.57
C SER A 147 23.46 -10.04 3.60
N ALA A 148 22.16 -10.14 3.41
CA ALA A 148 21.26 -10.87 4.27
C ALA A 148 20.39 -11.85 3.48
N VAL A 149 20.20 -13.04 4.02
CA VAL A 149 19.26 -14.03 3.47
C VAL A 149 18.21 -14.35 4.53
N VAL A 150 16.94 -14.20 4.15
CA VAL A 150 15.81 -14.62 4.97
C VAL A 150 15.24 -15.91 4.38
N VAL A 151 15.21 -16.96 5.19
CA VAL A 151 14.67 -18.28 4.81
C VAL A 151 13.25 -18.41 5.34
N GLY A 152 12.27 -18.41 4.42
CA GLY A 152 10.85 -18.40 4.70
C GLY A 152 10.22 -17.01 4.52
N ALA A 153 9.13 -16.96 3.76
CA ALA A 153 8.42 -15.73 3.38
C ALA A 153 7.05 -15.59 4.09
N GLY A 154 6.96 -16.01 5.36
CA GLY A 154 5.85 -15.70 6.25
C GLY A 154 5.92 -14.26 6.79
N PHE A 155 5.03 -13.89 7.71
CA PHE A 155 4.99 -12.55 8.31
C PHE A 155 6.35 -12.10 8.85
N ILE A 156 6.97 -12.90 9.73
CA ILE A 156 8.28 -12.60 10.34
C ILE A 156 9.36 -12.43 9.26
N GLY A 157 9.36 -13.33 8.25
CA GLY A 157 10.36 -13.29 7.19
C GLY A 157 10.27 -12.04 6.34
N ILE A 158 9.05 -11.63 5.98
CA ILE A 158 8.83 -10.41 5.18
C ILE A 158 9.21 -9.16 5.98
N GLU A 159 8.81 -9.07 7.28
CA GLU A 159 9.20 -7.97 8.15
C GLU A 159 10.73 -7.89 8.32
N MET A 160 11.41 -9.03 8.49
CA MET A 160 12.88 -9.04 8.58
C MET A 160 13.54 -8.62 7.27
N ALA A 161 13.02 -9.08 6.11
CA ALA A 161 13.55 -8.71 4.80
C ALA A 161 13.37 -7.21 4.53
N GLU A 162 12.21 -6.63 4.84
CA GLU A 162 11.96 -5.19 4.75
C GLU A 162 12.96 -4.42 5.62
N ASN A 163 13.13 -4.84 6.87
CA ASN A 163 14.00 -4.16 7.82
C ASN A 163 15.49 -4.27 7.44
N PHE A 164 15.94 -5.38 6.89
CA PHE A 164 17.32 -5.51 6.36
C PHE A 164 17.54 -4.66 5.11
N ALA A 165 16.56 -4.59 4.23
CA ALA A 165 16.62 -3.68 3.08
C ALA A 165 16.68 -2.20 3.51
N HIS A 166 15.95 -1.80 4.57
CA HIS A 166 16.06 -0.45 5.16
C HIS A 166 17.44 -0.15 5.76
N LEU A 167 18.14 -1.16 6.26
CA LEU A 167 19.55 -1.02 6.70
C LEU A 167 20.53 -0.95 5.51
N GLY A 168 20.05 -1.06 4.27
CA GLY A 168 20.88 -1.04 3.06
C GLY A 168 21.60 -2.35 2.75
N LEU A 169 21.18 -3.46 3.35
CA LEU A 169 21.76 -4.77 3.08
C LEU A 169 21.23 -5.35 1.76
N ASP A 170 22.08 -6.00 0.96
CA ASP A 170 21.67 -6.82 -0.17
C ASP A 170 20.83 -7.98 0.34
N THR A 171 19.52 -7.85 0.22
CA THR A 171 18.57 -8.74 0.89
C THR A 171 17.92 -9.72 -0.07
N LYS A 172 17.98 -11.00 0.27
CA LYS A 172 17.32 -12.08 -0.48
C LYS A 172 16.36 -12.84 0.42
N VAL A 173 15.24 -13.27 -0.15
CA VAL A 173 14.26 -14.15 0.52
C VAL A 173 14.19 -15.46 -0.24
N VAL A 174 14.39 -16.58 0.47
CA VAL A 174 14.25 -17.93 -0.06
C VAL A 174 12.97 -18.56 0.48
N GLU A 175 12.06 -18.94 -0.44
CA GLU A 175 10.76 -19.53 -0.08
C GLU A 175 10.50 -20.80 -0.89
N LEU A 176 10.13 -21.87 -0.19
CA LEU A 176 9.83 -23.17 -0.81
C LEU A 176 8.55 -23.13 -1.66
N SER A 177 7.60 -22.30 -1.28
CA SER A 177 6.36 -22.09 -2.02
C SER A 177 6.59 -21.22 -3.25
N ASN A 178 5.65 -21.27 -4.20
CA ASN A 178 5.67 -20.45 -5.41
C ASN A 178 5.24 -18.98 -5.19
N GLN A 179 4.97 -18.60 -3.94
CA GLN A 179 4.60 -17.24 -3.54
C GLN A 179 4.96 -16.98 -2.08
N ILE A 180 5.08 -15.70 -1.72
CA ILE A 180 5.18 -15.24 -0.33
C ILE A 180 3.82 -15.27 0.38
N LEU A 181 3.81 -15.15 1.71
CA LEU A 181 2.61 -14.96 2.54
C LEU A 181 1.54 -16.04 2.30
N ALA A 182 1.80 -17.25 2.75
CA ALA A 182 0.89 -18.40 2.60
C ALA A 182 -0.60 -18.15 2.97
N PRO A 183 -0.96 -17.23 3.91
CA PRO A 183 -2.36 -16.92 4.24
C PRO A 183 -3.13 -16.17 3.15
N ILE A 184 -2.47 -15.59 2.15
CA ILE A 184 -3.14 -14.88 1.05
C ILE A 184 -3.04 -15.65 -0.27
N ASP A 185 -3.89 -15.31 -1.23
CA ASP A 185 -3.89 -15.89 -2.55
C ASP A 185 -2.97 -15.13 -3.51
N TYR A 186 -2.63 -15.76 -4.63
CA TYR A 186 -1.64 -15.24 -5.57
C TYR A 186 -1.98 -13.85 -6.14
N GLU A 187 -3.27 -13.58 -6.41
CA GLU A 187 -3.72 -12.28 -6.94
C GLU A 187 -3.45 -11.11 -5.98
N VAL A 188 -3.28 -11.39 -4.68
CA VAL A 188 -2.89 -10.40 -3.66
C VAL A 188 -1.39 -10.44 -3.43
N ALA A 189 -0.80 -11.64 -3.40
CA ALA A 189 0.63 -11.83 -3.18
C ALA A 189 1.50 -11.15 -4.25
N CYS A 190 1.05 -11.14 -5.53
CA CYS A 190 1.82 -10.56 -6.63
C CYS A 190 2.10 -9.06 -6.44
N PHE A 191 1.19 -8.30 -5.81
CA PHE A 191 1.45 -6.88 -5.48
C PHE A 191 2.60 -6.74 -4.47
N ALA A 192 2.55 -7.51 -3.39
CA ALA A 192 3.60 -7.50 -2.37
C ALA A 192 4.95 -7.99 -2.93
N GLN A 193 4.95 -9.01 -3.79
CA GLN A 193 6.15 -9.52 -4.46
C GLN A 193 6.77 -8.47 -5.39
N ASN A 194 5.93 -7.77 -6.16
CA ASN A 194 6.38 -6.68 -7.02
C ASN A 194 6.97 -5.53 -6.21
N GLU A 195 6.33 -5.15 -5.09
CA GLU A 195 6.84 -4.10 -4.21
C GLU A 195 8.20 -4.47 -3.64
N MET A 196 8.36 -5.68 -3.11
CA MET A 196 9.66 -6.15 -2.59
C MET A 196 10.76 -6.09 -3.65
N ARG A 197 10.48 -6.53 -4.90
CA ARG A 197 11.44 -6.47 -5.99
C ARG A 197 11.73 -5.03 -6.43
N ASP A 198 10.75 -4.15 -6.42
CA ASP A 198 10.93 -2.72 -6.72
C ASP A 198 11.79 -2.01 -5.66
N LYS A 199 11.76 -2.51 -4.41
CA LYS A 199 12.61 -2.06 -3.30
C LYS A 199 13.95 -2.79 -3.22
N GLY A 200 14.29 -3.62 -4.22
CA GLY A 200 15.60 -4.26 -4.35
C GLY A 200 15.74 -5.61 -3.66
N VAL A 201 14.68 -6.17 -3.07
CA VAL A 201 14.73 -7.50 -2.45
C VAL A 201 14.62 -8.60 -3.51
N GLU A 202 15.59 -9.50 -3.57
CA GLU A 202 15.54 -10.67 -4.45
C GLU A 202 14.65 -11.76 -3.83
N LEU A 203 13.59 -12.16 -4.55
CA LEU A 203 12.72 -13.27 -4.15
C LEU A 203 13.11 -14.53 -4.92
N ILE A 204 13.55 -15.55 -4.21
CA ILE A 204 13.85 -16.89 -4.72
C ILE A 204 12.71 -17.80 -4.27
N LEU A 205 11.73 -17.97 -5.14
CA LEU A 205 10.52 -18.74 -4.88
C LEU A 205 10.64 -20.13 -5.49
N SER A 206 9.82 -21.09 -4.99
CA SER A 206 9.82 -22.49 -5.41
C SER A 206 11.17 -23.18 -5.24
N ASP A 207 11.98 -22.71 -4.27
CA ASP A 207 13.28 -23.30 -3.94
C ASP A 207 13.49 -23.28 -2.42
N GLY A 208 14.30 -24.19 -1.93
CA GLY A 208 14.59 -24.32 -0.50
C GLY A 208 16.09 -24.38 -0.23
N VAL A 209 16.46 -24.12 1.00
CA VAL A 209 17.83 -24.28 1.45
C VAL A 209 18.14 -25.77 1.63
N LYS A 210 19.23 -26.22 1.02
CA LYS A 210 19.76 -27.58 1.14
C LYS A 210 20.81 -27.67 2.26
N LEU A 211 21.75 -26.74 2.28
CA LEU A 211 22.79 -26.66 3.33
C LEU A 211 23.37 -25.24 3.44
N PHE A 212 23.99 -24.96 4.57
CA PHE A 212 24.72 -23.72 4.86
C PHE A 212 26.22 -24.00 4.90
N LYS A 213 26.97 -23.25 4.10
CA LYS A 213 28.43 -23.11 4.22
C LYS A 213 28.74 -21.84 5.02
N GLU A 214 29.98 -21.57 5.27
CA GLU A 214 30.39 -20.40 6.09
C GLU A 214 29.87 -19.05 5.55
N LYS A 215 29.90 -18.86 4.22
CA LYS A 215 29.49 -17.61 3.53
C LYS A 215 28.56 -17.84 2.33
N GLU A 216 28.10 -19.04 2.13
CA GLU A 216 27.26 -19.39 1.00
C GLU A 216 26.14 -20.37 1.44
N ILE A 217 24.97 -20.20 0.86
CA ILE A 217 23.85 -21.13 1.01
C ILE A 217 23.67 -21.89 -0.31
N GLU A 218 23.68 -23.20 -0.25
CA GLU A 218 23.32 -24.07 -1.36
C GLU A 218 21.82 -24.36 -1.33
N LEU A 219 21.13 -24.10 -2.44
CA LEU A 219 19.70 -24.33 -2.61
C LEU A 219 19.43 -25.72 -3.21
N ASN A 220 18.19 -26.19 -3.10
CA ASN A 220 17.77 -27.47 -3.67
C ASN A 220 17.93 -27.53 -5.19
N SER A 221 17.81 -26.42 -5.88
CA SER A 221 18.08 -26.28 -7.33
C SER A 221 19.56 -26.43 -7.72
N GLY A 222 20.47 -26.44 -6.74
CA GLY A 222 21.92 -26.41 -6.93
C GLY A 222 22.49 -24.99 -7.07
N LYS A 223 21.66 -23.95 -7.07
CA LYS A 223 22.12 -22.55 -7.05
C LYS A 223 22.79 -22.27 -5.69
N THR A 224 23.89 -21.53 -5.72
CA THR A 224 24.56 -21.05 -4.52
C THR A 224 24.38 -19.54 -4.41
N ILE A 225 24.06 -19.05 -3.21
CA ILE A 225 23.86 -17.63 -2.93
C ILE A 225 24.77 -17.20 -1.77
N PRO A 226 25.48 -16.06 -1.89
CA PRO A 226 26.32 -15.53 -0.81
C PRO A 226 25.44 -14.91 0.28
N TYR A 227 25.94 -14.96 1.53
CA TYR A 227 25.33 -14.30 2.68
C TYR A 227 26.37 -13.99 3.78
N ASP A 228 26.14 -12.87 4.49
CA ASP A 228 26.87 -12.54 5.72
C ASP A 228 26.03 -12.89 6.95
N ILE A 229 24.70 -12.74 6.88
CA ILE A 229 23.74 -13.10 7.92
C ILE A 229 22.53 -13.82 7.33
N ALA A 230 22.02 -14.84 8.05
CA ALA A 230 20.78 -15.52 7.67
C ALA A 230 19.77 -15.54 8.82
N ILE A 231 18.48 -15.34 8.47
CA ILE A 231 17.36 -15.47 9.40
C ILE A 231 16.49 -16.66 9.01
N LEU A 232 16.24 -17.57 9.95
CA LEU A 232 15.32 -18.68 9.79
C LEU A 232 13.91 -18.23 10.21
N ALA A 233 13.02 -18.06 9.26
CA ALA A 233 11.64 -17.63 9.44
C ALA A 233 10.63 -18.59 8.79
N ILE A 234 10.94 -19.89 8.78
CA ILE A 234 10.14 -20.95 8.14
C ILE A 234 8.89 -21.37 8.92
N GLY A 235 8.59 -20.67 10.02
CA GLY A 235 7.42 -20.90 10.85
C GLY A 235 7.72 -21.17 12.31
N VAL A 236 6.64 -21.35 13.08
CA VAL A 236 6.69 -21.64 14.51
C VAL A 236 5.92 -22.93 14.79
N LYS A 237 6.41 -23.69 15.75
CA LYS A 237 5.70 -24.87 16.28
C LYS A 237 5.23 -24.60 17.71
N PRO A 238 4.02 -25.02 18.10
CA PRO A 238 3.55 -24.91 19.48
C PRO A 238 4.51 -25.57 20.47
N GLU A 239 4.74 -24.91 21.62
CA GLU A 239 5.49 -25.52 22.71
C GLU A 239 4.57 -26.45 23.50
N THR A 240 4.68 -27.74 23.27
CA THR A 240 3.78 -28.76 23.83
C THR A 240 4.51 -29.78 24.69
N THR A 241 5.84 -29.71 24.80
CA THR A 241 6.68 -30.71 25.47
C THR A 241 6.25 -30.93 26.91
N LEU A 242 6.03 -29.87 27.67
CA LEU A 242 5.63 -29.94 29.07
C LEU A 242 4.23 -30.58 29.23
N ALA A 243 3.28 -30.22 28.38
CA ALA A 243 1.93 -30.79 28.37
C ALA A 243 1.96 -32.29 28.03
N LYS A 244 2.69 -32.67 26.98
CA LYS A 244 2.83 -34.05 26.52
C LYS A 244 3.48 -34.94 27.61
N ASN A 245 4.56 -34.47 28.23
CA ASN A 245 5.26 -35.21 29.29
C ASN A 245 4.43 -35.36 30.58
N SER A 246 3.35 -34.55 30.69
CA SER A 246 2.42 -34.56 31.82
C SER A 246 1.09 -35.27 31.51
N ASN A 247 1.03 -36.05 30.41
CA ASN A 247 -0.17 -36.75 29.95
C ASN A 247 -1.40 -35.83 29.75
N LEU A 248 -1.18 -34.61 29.32
CA LEU A 248 -2.23 -33.76 28.78
C LEU A 248 -2.45 -34.08 27.30
N GLU A 249 -3.67 -33.94 26.82
CA GLU A 249 -4.00 -34.21 25.43
C GLU A 249 -3.34 -33.19 24.49
N VAL A 250 -2.58 -33.68 23.51
CA VAL A 250 -1.82 -32.93 22.53
C VAL A 250 -1.98 -33.57 21.16
N ASN A 251 -2.28 -32.74 20.15
CA ASN A 251 -2.21 -33.08 18.73
C ASN A 251 -1.11 -32.22 18.08
N ARG A 252 -1.42 -31.29 17.23
CA ARG A 252 -0.46 -30.29 16.73
C ARG A 252 -0.19 -29.18 17.75
N GLY A 253 -1.15 -28.92 18.63
CA GLY A 253 -1.08 -28.03 19.80
C GLY A 253 -1.70 -28.72 21.00
N ILE A 254 -1.71 -28.07 22.17
CA ILE A 254 -2.42 -28.55 23.36
C ILE A 254 -3.92 -28.48 23.07
N ILE A 255 -4.64 -29.56 23.28
CA ILE A 255 -6.09 -29.63 23.09
C ILE A 255 -6.79 -28.96 24.27
N VAL A 256 -7.67 -28.01 23.95
CA VAL A 256 -8.49 -27.30 24.94
C VAL A 256 -9.96 -27.27 24.51
N ASN A 257 -10.84 -27.21 25.49
CA ASN A 257 -12.25 -26.96 25.24
C ASN A 257 -12.55 -25.46 25.00
N GLU A 258 -13.79 -25.09 24.81
CA GLU A 258 -14.20 -23.70 24.58
C GLU A 258 -13.95 -22.76 25.79
N ASN A 259 -13.74 -23.33 26.99
CA ASN A 259 -13.36 -22.58 28.18
C ASN A 259 -11.84 -22.45 28.34
N MET A 260 -11.05 -22.86 27.32
CA MET A 260 -9.59 -22.94 27.33
C MET A 260 -9.03 -23.90 28.40
N GLN A 261 -9.80 -24.89 28.83
CA GLN A 261 -9.42 -25.91 29.80
C GLN A 261 -8.94 -27.15 29.06
N THR A 262 -7.89 -27.77 29.57
CA THR A 262 -7.36 -29.06 29.08
C THR A 262 -8.24 -30.23 29.53
N ASN A 263 -7.77 -31.48 29.29
CA ASN A 263 -8.36 -32.68 29.89
C ASN A 263 -8.13 -32.82 31.40
N ASP A 264 -7.52 -31.83 32.03
CA ASP A 264 -7.41 -31.68 33.50
C ASP A 264 -8.19 -30.43 33.94
N GLU A 265 -9.13 -30.60 34.86
CA GLU A 265 -10.01 -29.51 35.35
C GLU A 265 -9.28 -28.34 36.03
N ASN A 266 -8.04 -28.57 36.47
CA ASN A 266 -7.21 -27.58 37.13
C ASN A 266 -6.19 -26.92 36.20
N ILE A 267 -6.08 -27.38 34.94
CA ILE A 267 -5.08 -26.92 34.01
C ILE A 267 -5.73 -26.29 32.78
N TYR A 268 -5.37 -25.04 32.48
CA TYR A 268 -5.79 -24.26 31.34
C TYR A 268 -4.60 -24.06 30.38
N ALA A 269 -4.88 -23.86 29.11
CA ALA A 269 -3.83 -23.51 28.17
C ALA A 269 -4.32 -22.44 27.18
N GLY A 270 -3.39 -21.62 26.65
CA GLY A 270 -3.71 -20.57 25.69
C GLY A 270 -2.48 -20.01 24.97
N GLY A 271 -2.72 -19.12 24.02
CA GLY A 271 -1.70 -18.54 23.14
C GLY A 271 -1.31 -19.49 22.00
N ASP A 272 -0.11 -19.31 21.47
CA ASP A 272 0.37 -20.05 20.28
C ASP A 272 0.61 -21.55 20.54
N SER A 273 0.49 -21.99 21.81
CA SER A 273 0.67 -23.40 22.21
C SER A 273 -0.58 -24.26 22.02
N VAL A 274 -1.77 -23.66 21.77
CA VAL A 274 -3.03 -24.42 21.73
C VAL A 274 -3.57 -24.60 20.33
N GLU A 275 -4.28 -25.71 20.13
CA GLU A 275 -5.11 -25.96 18.96
C GLU A 275 -6.54 -25.47 19.22
N ILE A 276 -7.10 -24.71 18.29
CA ILE A 276 -8.40 -24.06 18.43
C ILE A 276 -9.28 -24.32 17.22
N LYS A 277 -10.58 -24.10 17.33
CA LYS A 277 -11.50 -24.21 16.19
C LYS A 277 -11.44 -22.98 15.29
N HIS A 278 -11.39 -23.22 13.97
CA HIS A 278 -11.53 -22.17 12.97
C HIS A 278 -12.99 -21.71 12.87
N PHE A 279 -13.20 -20.40 12.72
CA PHE A 279 -14.54 -19.80 12.72
C PHE A 279 -15.42 -20.24 11.54
N VAL A 280 -14.84 -20.38 10.35
CA VAL A 280 -15.58 -20.75 9.13
C VAL A 280 -15.93 -22.22 9.07
N THR A 281 -14.96 -23.09 9.29
CA THR A 281 -15.09 -24.54 9.02
C THR A 281 -15.29 -25.38 10.25
N ASN A 282 -15.04 -24.84 11.43
CA ASN A 282 -15.03 -25.57 12.70
C ASN A 282 -13.91 -26.62 12.82
N ASN A 283 -12.94 -26.63 11.90
CA ASN A 283 -11.78 -27.52 11.97
C ASN A 283 -10.76 -27.03 12.99
N ASP A 284 -9.95 -27.97 13.49
CA ASP A 284 -8.85 -27.65 14.40
C ASP A 284 -7.70 -26.97 13.64
N VAL A 285 -7.26 -25.83 14.16
CA VAL A 285 -6.23 -24.99 13.53
C VAL A 285 -5.27 -24.40 14.57
N LEU A 286 -4.07 -24.07 14.12
CA LEU A 286 -3.10 -23.28 14.84
C LEU A 286 -3.13 -21.83 14.28
N ILE A 287 -3.40 -20.86 15.13
CA ILE A 287 -3.43 -19.44 14.76
C ILE A 287 -2.57 -18.65 15.75
N PRO A 288 -1.26 -18.60 15.52
CA PRO A 288 -0.31 -17.93 16.41
C PRO A 288 -0.35 -16.41 16.22
N LEU A 289 -1.37 -15.78 16.78
CA LEU A 289 -1.61 -14.34 16.71
C LEU A 289 -1.86 -13.75 18.11
N ALA A 290 -1.33 -12.55 18.35
CA ALA A 290 -1.43 -11.87 19.64
C ALA A 290 -2.88 -11.55 20.05
N GLY A 291 -3.75 -11.19 19.09
CA GLY A 291 -5.17 -10.92 19.36
C GLY A 291 -5.92 -12.11 19.96
N PRO A 292 -5.90 -13.30 19.33
CA PRO A 292 -6.38 -14.55 19.91
C PRO A 292 -5.78 -14.87 21.28
N ALA A 293 -4.45 -14.79 21.42
CA ALA A 293 -3.74 -15.08 22.66
C ALA A 293 -4.23 -14.21 23.84
N ASN A 294 -4.37 -12.90 23.63
CA ASN A 294 -4.89 -11.99 24.66
C ASN A 294 -6.34 -12.32 25.07
N ARG A 295 -7.21 -12.62 24.10
CA ARG A 295 -8.60 -13.02 24.40
C ARG A 295 -8.68 -14.35 25.16
N GLN A 296 -7.84 -15.32 24.80
CA GLN A 296 -7.74 -16.59 25.48
C GLN A 296 -7.27 -16.41 26.93
N GLY A 297 -6.23 -15.61 27.17
CA GLY A 297 -5.79 -15.26 28.53
C GLY A 297 -6.89 -14.64 29.39
N ARG A 298 -7.69 -13.75 28.82
CA ARG A 298 -8.86 -13.18 29.50
C ARG A 298 -9.90 -14.25 29.85
N ILE A 299 -10.24 -15.15 28.92
CA ILE A 299 -11.21 -16.22 29.10
C ILE A 299 -10.73 -17.21 30.16
N ILE A 300 -9.45 -17.55 30.18
CA ILE A 300 -8.85 -18.42 31.20
C ILE A 300 -9.05 -17.79 32.59
N ALA A 301 -8.73 -16.51 32.76
CA ALA A 301 -8.90 -15.81 34.03
C ALA A 301 -10.38 -15.76 34.47
N ASP A 302 -11.29 -15.48 33.53
CA ASP A 302 -12.72 -15.48 33.81
C ASP A 302 -13.18 -16.85 34.29
N ASN A 303 -12.76 -17.93 33.65
CA ASN A 303 -13.15 -19.30 34.02
C ASN A 303 -12.52 -19.79 35.33
N ILE A 304 -11.28 -19.40 35.63
CA ILE A 304 -10.66 -19.66 36.94
C ILE A 304 -11.49 -19.03 38.07
N CYS A 305 -12.11 -17.85 37.78
CA CYS A 305 -13.00 -17.16 38.72
C CYS A 305 -14.52 -17.51 38.55
N ASN A 306 -14.82 -18.60 37.83
CA ASN A 306 -16.19 -19.12 37.63
C ASN A 306 -17.15 -18.17 36.87
N LEU A 307 -16.65 -17.27 36.02
CA LEU A 307 -17.47 -16.36 35.20
C LEU A 307 -18.02 -16.98 33.90
N LYS A 308 -17.74 -18.23 33.62
CA LYS A 308 -18.26 -19.04 32.49
C LYS A 308 -18.12 -18.37 31.11
N SER A 309 -16.94 -17.87 30.80
CA SER A 309 -16.59 -17.29 29.50
C SER A 309 -16.18 -18.38 28.49
N THR A 310 -16.56 -18.19 27.21
CA THR A 310 -16.23 -19.15 26.15
C THR A 310 -15.45 -18.46 25.02
N TYR A 311 -14.50 -19.20 24.46
CA TYR A 311 -13.73 -18.79 23.29
C TYR A 311 -14.49 -19.10 22.01
N LYS A 312 -14.93 -18.05 21.31
CA LYS A 312 -15.78 -18.17 20.11
C LYS A 312 -14.97 -18.44 18.83
N LYS A 313 -13.99 -19.33 18.83
CA LYS A 313 -13.16 -19.69 17.67
C LYS A 313 -12.33 -18.51 17.13
N SER A 314 -11.51 -18.73 16.12
CA SER A 314 -10.73 -17.69 15.46
C SER A 314 -10.89 -17.74 13.95
N GLN A 315 -10.82 -16.58 13.31
CA GLN A 315 -10.91 -16.43 11.84
C GLN A 315 -9.57 -16.03 11.22
N GLY A 316 -8.50 -15.85 12.01
CA GLY A 316 -7.16 -15.57 11.52
C GLY A 316 -6.99 -14.19 10.89
N THR A 317 -7.74 -13.17 11.36
CA THR A 317 -7.59 -11.80 10.87
C THR A 317 -6.20 -11.28 11.17
N SER A 318 -5.50 -10.83 10.12
CA SER A 318 -4.11 -10.36 10.22
C SER A 318 -3.82 -9.24 9.22
N VAL A 319 -2.81 -8.46 9.53
CA VAL A 319 -2.30 -7.37 8.71
C VAL A 319 -0.78 -7.38 8.76
N LEU A 320 -0.16 -6.99 7.65
CA LEU A 320 1.28 -6.86 7.49
C LEU A 320 1.59 -5.63 6.66
N LYS A 321 2.65 -4.92 7.03
CA LYS A 321 3.29 -3.91 6.19
C LYS A 321 4.33 -4.60 5.29
N VAL A 322 4.34 -4.24 4.01
CA VAL A 322 5.35 -4.67 3.03
C VAL A 322 5.83 -3.42 2.31
N PHE A 323 6.86 -2.80 2.83
CA PHE A 323 7.35 -1.48 2.41
C PHE A 323 6.23 -0.42 2.44
N ASP A 324 5.79 0.05 1.27
CA ASP A 324 4.73 1.05 1.20
C ASP A 324 3.32 0.43 1.18
N TYR A 325 3.22 -0.87 0.91
CA TYR A 325 1.95 -1.57 0.92
C TYR A 325 1.55 -2.09 2.30
N THR A 326 0.25 -2.10 2.52
CA THR A 326 -0.43 -2.84 3.59
C THR A 326 -1.13 -4.05 2.96
N VAL A 327 -0.91 -5.24 3.52
CA VAL A 327 -1.57 -6.48 3.13
C VAL A 327 -2.37 -6.99 4.32
N ALA A 328 -3.66 -7.25 4.15
CA ALA A 328 -4.51 -7.74 5.23
C ALA A 328 -5.44 -8.85 4.74
N CYS A 329 -5.78 -9.77 5.65
CA CYS A 329 -6.71 -10.87 5.36
C CYS A 329 -7.54 -11.28 6.57
N THR A 330 -8.64 -11.98 6.31
CA THR A 330 -9.49 -12.62 7.31
C THR A 330 -10.15 -13.87 6.73
N GLY A 331 -10.37 -14.89 7.53
CA GLY A 331 -10.99 -16.14 7.09
C GLY A 331 -10.07 -17.04 6.29
N TYR A 332 -10.62 -17.82 5.37
CA TYR A 332 -9.90 -18.76 4.53
C TYR A 332 -9.45 -18.11 3.21
N ASN A 333 -8.35 -18.61 2.67
CA ASN A 333 -7.91 -18.39 1.30
C ASN A 333 -8.37 -19.54 0.39
N GLU A 334 -8.21 -19.42 -0.93
CA GLU A 334 -8.62 -20.43 -1.90
C GLU A 334 -7.94 -21.79 -1.64
N LYS A 335 -6.64 -21.79 -1.36
CA LYS A 335 -5.87 -23.02 -1.08
C LYS A 335 -6.47 -23.81 0.09
N SER A 336 -6.90 -23.11 1.12
CA SER A 336 -7.54 -23.75 2.30
C SER A 336 -8.93 -24.29 1.98
N LEU A 337 -9.75 -23.51 1.22
CA LEU A 337 -11.07 -23.96 0.79
C LEU A 337 -10.98 -25.18 -0.15
N GLN A 338 -10.04 -25.16 -1.09
CA GLN A 338 -9.78 -26.28 -2.01
C GLN A 338 -9.35 -27.55 -1.28
N ARG A 339 -8.42 -27.44 -0.32
CA ARG A 339 -7.95 -28.56 0.50
C ARG A 339 -9.10 -29.22 1.29
N GLU A 340 -10.09 -28.43 1.71
CA GLU A 340 -11.24 -28.90 2.47
C GLU A 340 -12.46 -29.19 1.60
N ASN A 341 -12.32 -29.07 0.26
CA ASN A 341 -13.38 -29.30 -0.72
C ASN A 341 -14.63 -28.43 -0.47
N ILE A 342 -14.45 -27.18 0.00
CA ILE A 342 -15.54 -26.24 0.22
C ILE A 342 -15.76 -25.44 -1.07
N PRO A 343 -16.94 -25.52 -1.71
CA PRO A 343 -17.26 -24.75 -2.90
C PRO A 343 -17.35 -23.26 -2.57
N TYR A 344 -16.83 -22.43 -3.47
CA TYR A 344 -16.81 -20.97 -3.29
C TYR A 344 -16.89 -20.22 -4.61
N TRP A 345 -17.35 -19.00 -4.52
CA TRP A 345 -17.20 -17.94 -5.52
C TRP A 345 -16.13 -16.96 -5.07
N LYS A 346 -15.53 -16.26 -6.04
CA LYS A 346 -14.62 -15.13 -5.74
C LYS A 346 -15.03 -13.87 -6.48
N ALA A 347 -15.06 -12.75 -5.77
CA ALA A 347 -15.18 -11.42 -6.31
C ALA A 347 -13.87 -10.67 -6.16
N LEU A 348 -13.43 -10.01 -7.23
CA LEU A 348 -12.21 -9.20 -7.29
C LEU A 348 -12.59 -7.79 -7.70
N THR A 349 -12.13 -6.78 -6.98
CA THR A 349 -12.38 -5.38 -7.33
C THR A 349 -11.27 -4.46 -6.87
N PHE A 350 -11.21 -3.29 -7.49
CA PHE A 350 -10.41 -2.18 -7.01
C PHE A 350 -11.32 -1.11 -6.39
N GLY A 351 -10.81 -0.46 -5.37
CA GLY A 351 -11.38 0.73 -4.78
C GLY A 351 -10.31 1.74 -4.46
N ASN A 352 -10.69 2.90 -3.98
CA ASN A 352 -9.75 3.92 -3.53
C ASN A 352 -9.69 3.97 -2.01
N SER A 353 -8.54 4.42 -1.47
CA SER A 353 -8.37 4.68 -0.04
C SER A 353 -9.41 5.67 0.48
N HIS A 354 -9.73 6.69 -0.32
CA HIS A 354 -10.75 7.70 -0.08
C HIS A 354 -11.32 8.22 -1.41
N ALA A 355 -12.14 9.30 -1.40
CA ALA A 355 -12.78 9.82 -2.60
C ALA A 355 -11.75 10.22 -3.67
N GLY A 356 -11.87 9.67 -4.90
CA GLY A 356 -10.89 9.85 -5.96
C GLY A 356 -10.73 11.30 -6.49
N TYR A 357 -11.64 12.21 -6.12
CA TYR A 357 -11.53 13.65 -6.39
C TYR A 357 -10.84 14.43 -5.26
N TYR A 358 -10.54 13.77 -4.14
CA TYR A 358 -9.75 14.32 -3.05
C TYR A 358 -8.27 13.97 -3.27
N PRO A 359 -7.32 14.88 -2.98
CA PRO A 359 -5.91 14.65 -3.23
C PRO A 359 -5.36 13.38 -2.58
N ASP A 360 -4.37 12.78 -3.23
CA ASP A 360 -3.59 11.64 -2.74
C ASP A 360 -4.38 10.31 -2.58
N ALA A 361 -5.52 10.18 -3.28
CA ALA A 361 -6.27 8.94 -3.29
C ALA A 361 -5.46 7.81 -3.95
N THR A 362 -5.25 6.73 -3.21
CA THR A 362 -4.51 5.54 -3.65
C THR A 362 -5.44 4.38 -3.96
N SER A 363 -5.04 3.53 -4.90
CA SER A 363 -5.80 2.34 -5.28
C SER A 363 -5.57 1.21 -4.29
N THR A 364 -6.63 0.47 -3.97
CA THR A 364 -6.59 -0.72 -3.12
C THR A 364 -7.28 -1.88 -3.85
N PHE A 365 -6.68 -3.04 -3.85
CA PHE A 365 -7.23 -4.26 -4.43
C PHE A 365 -7.89 -5.11 -3.35
N TYR A 366 -9.06 -5.68 -3.65
CA TYR A 366 -9.85 -6.50 -2.74
C TYR A 366 -10.23 -7.82 -3.40
N LYS A 367 -10.18 -8.89 -2.61
CA LYS A 367 -10.66 -10.23 -2.93
C LYS A 367 -11.62 -10.71 -1.85
N LEU A 368 -12.80 -11.22 -2.25
CA LEU A 368 -13.80 -11.80 -1.36
C LEU A 368 -14.10 -13.22 -1.80
N LEU A 369 -14.11 -14.15 -0.85
CA LEU A 369 -14.53 -15.54 -1.04
C LEU A 369 -15.84 -15.77 -0.30
N PHE A 370 -16.84 -16.35 -0.97
CA PHE A 370 -18.18 -16.58 -0.44
C PHE A 370 -18.82 -17.81 -1.06
N ASN A 371 -19.80 -18.41 -0.38
CA ASN A 371 -20.49 -19.60 -0.85
C ASN A 371 -21.79 -19.28 -1.63
N ASN A 372 -22.54 -20.30 -2.04
CA ASN A 372 -23.78 -20.16 -2.80
C ASN A 372 -24.92 -19.45 -2.04
N GLU A 373 -24.87 -19.42 -0.71
CA GLU A 373 -25.80 -18.68 0.15
C GLU A 373 -25.33 -17.25 0.45
N GLY A 374 -24.24 -16.84 -0.16
CA GLY A 374 -23.64 -15.53 0.07
C GLY A 374 -22.84 -15.42 1.39
N LYS A 375 -22.64 -16.49 2.13
CA LYS A 375 -21.88 -16.48 3.39
C LYS A 375 -20.41 -16.20 3.10
N ILE A 376 -19.83 -15.28 3.83
CA ILE A 376 -18.43 -14.90 3.69
C ILE A 376 -17.53 -15.99 4.23
N LEU A 377 -16.60 -16.48 3.42
CA LEU A 377 -15.61 -17.51 3.78
C LEU A 377 -14.23 -16.91 4.05
N GLY A 378 -13.91 -15.80 3.39
CA GLY A 378 -12.66 -15.09 3.58
C GLY A 378 -12.57 -13.83 2.75
N ALA A 379 -11.67 -12.93 3.14
CA ALA A 379 -11.37 -11.72 2.39
C ALA A 379 -9.90 -11.35 2.51
N GLN A 380 -9.37 -10.70 1.48
CA GLN A 380 -7.98 -10.25 1.39
C GLN A 380 -7.95 -8.89 0.71
N ALA A 381 -7.00 -8.05 1.11
CA ALA A 381 -6.80 -6.76 0.47
C ALA A 381 -5.32 -6.36 0.48
N VAL A 382 -4.94 -5.56 -0.52
CA VAL A 382 -3.62 -4.95 -0.61
C VAL A 382 -3.72 -3.53 -1.18
N GLY A 383 -2.97 -2.60 -0.62
CA GLY A 383 -2.94 -1.20 -1.03
C GLY A 383 -2.08 -0.37 -0.09
N TYR A 384 -2.09 0.95 -0.27
CA TYR A 384 -1.27 1.85 0.53
C TYR A 384 -1.96 2.25 1.84
N GLU A 385 -3.24 2.62 1.81
CA GLU A 385 -3.96 3.18 2.95
C GLU A 385 -5.37 2.59 3.12
N GLY A 386 -5.80 2.44 4.37
CA GLY A 386 -7.16 2.04 4.74
C GLY A 386 -7.52 0.59 4.40
N VAL A 387 -6.51 -0.25 4.16
CA VAL A 387 -6.64 -1.68 3.85
C VAL A 387 -7.14 -2.44 5.07
N GLU A 388 -6.48 -2.25 6.22
CA GLU A 388 -6.78 -2.89 7.49
C GLU A 388 -8.19 -2.52 7.98
N LYS A 389 -8.57 -1.24 7.84
CA LYS A 389 -9.92 -0.75 8.21
C LYS A 389 -11.02 -1.53 7.50
N ARG A 390 -10.86 -1.79 6.19
CA ARG A 390 -11.89 -2.47 5.39
C ARG A 390 -11.91 -3.97 5.66
N ILE A 391 -10.75 -4.57 5.88
CA ILE A 391 -10.68 -5.96 6.33
C ILE A 391 -11.30 -6.12 7.71
N ASP A 392 -11.13 -5.16 8.63
CA ASP A 392 -11.77 -5.18 9.95
C ASP A 392 -13.31 -5.09 9.85
N VAL A 393 -13.85 -4.29 8.93
CA VAL A 393 -15.29 -4.26 8.65
C VAL A 393 -15.76 -5.63 8.16
N ILE A 394 -15.10 -6.21 7.15
CA ILE A 394 -15.47 -7.53 6.62
C ILE A 394 -15.32 -8.61 7.70
N ALA A 395 -14.26 -8.56 8.50
CA ALA A 395 -14.04 -9.48 9.60
C ALA A 395 -15.14 -9.37 10.68
N SER A 396 -15.62 -8.16 10.94
CA SER A 396 -16.72 -7.91 11.88
C SER A 396 -18.06 -8.46 11.35
N VAL A 397 -18.37 -8.21 10.08
CA VAL A 397 -19.57 -8.78 9.42
C VAL A 397 -19.50 -10.30 9.44
N MET A 398 -18.37 -10.87 9.04
CA MET A 398 -18.13 -12.33 9.05
C MET A 398 -18.27 -12.91 10.47
N ARG A 399 -17.75 -12.22 11.51
CA ARG A 399 -17.85 -12.61 12.92
C ARG A 399 -19.28 -12.70 13.41
N ASN A 400 -20.16 -11.86 12.89
CA ASN A 400 -21.58 -11.88 13.18
C ASN A 400 -22.38 -12.79 12.23
N GLN A 401 -21.71 -13.67 11.49
CA GLN A 401 -22.30 -14.60 10.51
C GLN A 401 -23.04 -13.91 9.35
N GLY A 402 -22.68 -12.67 9.07
CA GLY A 402 -23.22 -11.91 7.96
C GLY A 402 -22.77 -12.48 6.60
N THR A 403 -23.49 -12.07 5.57
CA THR A 403 -23.32 -12.49 4.18
C THR A 403 -22.80 -11.33 3.33
N ILE A 404 -22.69 -11.53 2.03
CA ILE A 404 -22.37 -10.46 1.07
C ILE A 404 -23.42 -9.35 1.10
N GLN A 405 -24.66 -9.65 1.51
CA GLN A 405 -25.73 -8.66 1.59
C GLN A 405 -25.43 -7.63 2.69
N GLU A 406 -24.98 -8.07 3.88
CA GLU A 406 -24.60 -7.15 4.94
C GLU A 406 -23.40 -6.28 4.56
N LEU A 407 -22.49 -6.74 3.70
CA LEU A 407 -21.42 -5.88 3.16
C LEU A 407 -21.99 -4.81 2.23
N LEU A 408 -22.92 -5.18 1.37
CA LEU A 408 -23.59 -4.27 0.43
C LEU A 408 -24.39 -3.20 1.19
N ASP A 409 -25.10 -3.59 2.25
CA ASP A 409 -25.99 -2.74 3.04
C ASP A 409 -25.30 -2.00 4.18
N SER A 410 -24.01 -2.27 4.42
CA SER A 410 -23.25 -1.62 5.51
C SER A 410 -23.26 -0.09 5.37
N GLU A 411 -23.72 0.61 6.41
CA GLU A 411 -23.64 2.06 6.51
C GLU A 411 -22.29 2.45 7.13
N LEU A 412 -21.36 2.90 6.30
CA LEU A 412 -19.99 3.23 6.72
C LEU A 412 -19.75 4.73 6.72
N CYS A 413 -18.85 5.19 7.61
CA CYS A 413 -18.50 6.60 7.70
C CYS A 413 -17.95 7.12 6.36
N TYR A 414 -18.51 8.27 5.91
CA TYR A 414 -18.07 8.94 4.70
C TYR A 414 -17.78 10.41 4.94
N ALA A 415 -16.60 10.81 4.52
CA ALA A 415 -16.25 12.17 4.11
C ALA A 415 -15.10 12.05 3.11
N PRO A 416 -14.91 13.01 2.17
CA PRO A 416 -13.93 12.89 1.08
C PRO A 416 -12.51 12.47 1.49
N PRO A 417 -11.95 12.93 2.63
CA PRO A 417 -10.61 12.53 3.07
C PRO A 417 -10.49 11.10 3.62
N TYR A 418 -11.61 10.41 3.91
CA TYR A 418 -11.60 9.15 4.64
C TYR A 418 -12.13 7.95 3.83
N SER A 419 -13.08 8.21 2.93
CA SER A 419 -13.68 7.12 2.15
C SER A 419 -14.44 7.69 0.93
N SER A 420 -15.08 6.83 0.16
CA SER A 420 -16.05 7.21 -0.88
C SER A 420 -17.47 7.01 -0.36
N ALA A 421 -18.46 7.72 -0.93
CA ALA A 421 -19.87 7.57 -0.54
C ALA A 421 -20.39 6.13 -0.72
N LYS A 422 -19.85 5.41 -1.71
CA LYS A 422 -19.91 3.95 -1.80
C LYS A 422 -18.52 3.44 -1.43
N ASP A 423 -18.36 2.99 -0.19
CA ASP A 423 -17.06 2.45 0.25
C ASP A 423 -16.70 1.20 -0.56
N SER A 424 -15.42 0.91 -0.63
CA SER A 424 -14.90 -0.28 -1.34
C SER A 424 -15.50 -1.58 -0.81
N VAL A 425 -15.87 -1.64 0.48
CA VAL A 425 -16.59 -2.78 1.08
C VAL A 425 -17.98 -2.95 0.47
N ASN A 426 -18.74 -1.85 0.33
CA ASN A 426 -20.06 -1.91 -0.32
C ASN A 426 -19.95 -2.34 -1.79
N ILE A 427 -18.97 -1.77 -2.52
CA ILE A 427 -18.73 -2.15 -3.93
C ILE A 427 -18.34 -3.63 -4.04
N LEU A 428 -17.54 -4.15 -3.12
CA LEU A 428 -17.17 -5.56 -3.09
C LEU A 428 -18.39 -6.46 -2.85
N GLY A 429 -19.27 -6.07 -1.92
CA GLY A 429 -20.57 -6.72 -1.71
C GLY A 429 -21.45 -6.70 -2.95
N MET A 430 -21.56 -5.55 -3.65
CA MET A 430 -22.33 -5.42 -4.90
C MET A 430 -21.74 -6.29 -6.03
N CYS A 431 -20.42 -6.37 -6.15
CA CYS A 431 -19.77 -7.25 -7.13
C CYS A 431 -20.07 -8.72 -6.84
N ALA A 432 -20.01 -9.14 -5.58
CA ALA A 432 -20.34 -10.50 -5.16
C ALA A 432 -21.83 -10.83 -5.40
N ASP A 433 -22.74 -9.93 -5.10
CA ASP A 433 -24.18 -10.07 -5.34
C ASP A 433 -24.50 -10.22 -6.83
N ASN A 434 -23.86 -9.42 -7.70
CA ASN A 434 -24.01 -9.54 -9.15
C ASN A 434 -23.54 -10.91 -9.68
N ILE A 435 -22.49 -11.48 -9.10
CA ILE A 435 -22.00 -12.82 -9.44
C ILE A 435 -23.03 -13.87 -8.98
N LEU A 436 -23.45 -13.80 -7.74
CA LEU A 436 -24.38 -14.76 -7.13
C LEU A 436 -25.74 -14.80 -7.84
N LYS A 437 -26.24 -13.64 -8.27
CA LYS A 437 -27.47 -13.49 -9.04
C LYS A 437 -27.33 -13.85 -10.53
N GLY A 438 -26.13 -14.23 -10.99
CA GLY A 438 -25.86 -14.53 -12.39
C GLY A 438 -25.97 -13.32 -13.34
N LEU A 439 -25.95 -12.09 -12.79
CA LEU A 439 -25.99 -10.87 -13.58
C LEU A 439 -24.67 -10.62 -14.34
N VAL A 440 -23.58 -11.19 -13.88
CA VAL A 440 -22.29 -11.22 -14.53
C VAL A 440 -21.66 -12.59 -14.38
N LYS A 441 -21.05 -13.10 -15.44
CA LYS A 441 -20.19 -14.27 -15.39
C LYS A 441 -18.75 -13.79 -15.17
N PRO A 442 -18.09 -14.15 -14.06
CA PRO A 442 -16.72 -13.75 -13.82
C PRO A 442 -15.76 -14.52 -14.72
N ALA A 443 -14.72 -13.85 -15.20
CA ALA A 443 -13.51 -14.45 -15.74
C ALA A 443 -12.30 -14.01 -14.90
N TYR A 444 -11.33 -14.87 -14.82
CA TYR A 444 -10.09 -14.66 -14.09
C TYR A 444 -8.90 -14.70 -15.04
N TYR A 445 -7.71 -14.43 -14.53
CA TYR A 445 -6.50 -14.40 -15.34
C TYR A 445 -6.28 -15.68 -16.17
N GLU A 446 -6.57 -16.85 -15.57
CA GLU A 446 -6.39 -18.15 -16.19
C GLU A 446 -7.36 -18.41 -17.35
N ASP A 447 -8.50 -17.75 -17.37
CA ASP A 447 -9.54 -17.89 -18.41
C ASP A 447 -9.18 -17.18 -19.72
N ILE A 448 -8.15 -16.35 -19.74
CA ILE A 448 -7.75 -15.54 -20.90
C ILE A 448 -7.34 -16.43 -22.08
N VAL A 449 -6.61 -17.52 -21.79
CA VAL A 449 -6.07 -18.42 -22.81
C VAL A 449 -7.21 -19.11 -23.56
N GLY A 450 -7.20 -18.98 -24.89
CA GLY A 450 -8.21 -19.60 -25.78
C GLY A 450 -9.53 -18.84 -25.86
N SER A 451 -9.68 -17.70 -25.19
CA SER A 451 -10.90 -16.87 -25.24
C SER A 451 -10.78 -15.75 -26.29
N TYR A 452 -11.94 -15.27 -26.77
CA TYR A 452 -12.02 -14.06 -27.60
C TYR A 452 -12.06 -12.84 -26.70
N ILE A 453 -11.02 -12.01 -26.74
CA ILE A 453 -10.88 -10.87 -25.84
C ILE A 453 -11.36 -9.59 -26.49
N VAL A 454 -12.23 -8.85 -25.82
CA VAL A 454 -12.67 -7.51 -26.23
C VAL A 454 -12.29 -6.49 -25.16
N ASP A 455 -11.39 -5.59 -25.51
CA ASP A 455 -10.97 -4.48 -24.67
C ASP A 455 -11.92 -3.30 -24.91
N VAL A 456 -12.70 -2.95 -23.86
CA VAL A 456 -13.71 -1.88 -23.93
C VAL A 456 -13.19 -0.52 -23.48
N ARG A 457 -11.89 -0.40 -23.26
CA ARG A 457 -11.24 0.88 -22.94
C ARG A 457 -11.14 1.77 -24.17
N ILE A 458 -10.86 3.06 -23.94
CA ILE A 458 -10.57 4.01 -25.01
C ILE A 458 -9.30 3.60 -25.79
N PRO A 459 -9.19 3.95 -27.08
CA PRO A 459 -8.06 3.53 -27.92
C PRO A 459 -6.68 3.88 -27.36
N GLU A 460 -6.55 5.03 -26.70
CA GLU A 460 -5.30 5.48 -26.10
C GLU A 460 -4.81 4.50 -25.01
N SER A 461 -5.71 4.07 -24.15
CA SER A 461 -5.39 3.08 -23.09
C SER A 461 -5.10 1.68 -23.65
N TYR A 462 -5.80 1.30 -24.72
CA TYR A 462 -5.58 0.06 -25.44
C TYR A 462 -4.19 0.04 -26.08
N ASN A 463 -3.81 1.11 -26.78
CA ASN A 463 -2.53 1.23 -27.50
C ASN A 463 -1.31 1.25 -26.55
N ILE A 464 -1.47 1.76 -25.32
CA ILE A 464 -0.38 1.74 -24.32
C ILE A 464 -0.08 0.29 -23.91
N LYS A 465 -1.08 -0.49 -23.54
CA LYS A 465 -0.93 -1.89 -23.17
C LYS A 465 -2.29 -2.58 -23.15
N THR A 466 -2.40 -3.72 -23.81
CA THR A 466 -3.56 -4.61 -23.78
C THR A 466 -3.15 -6.07 -23.66
N ILE A 467 -4.12 -6.97 -23.58
CA ILE A 467 -3.93 -8.41 -23.65
C ILE A 467 -3.68 -8.78 -25.10
N ASN A 468 -2.68 -9.61 -25.35
CA ASN A 468 -2.32 -10.02 -26.71
C ASN A 468 -3.52 -10.67 -27.44
N GLY A 469 -3.79 -10.23 -28.67
CA GLY A 469 -4.92 -10.69 -29.48
C GLY A 469 -6.28 -10.05 -29.11
N ALA A 470 -6.33 -9.12 -28.16
CA ALA A 470 -7.57 -8.42 -27.83
C ALA A 470 -8.03 -7.49 -28.95
N LYS A 471 -9.34 -7.44 -29.21
CA LYS A 471 -9.96 -6.48 -30.14
C LYS A 471 -10.44 -5.26 -29.35
N ASN A 472 -10.08 -4.05 -29.77
CA ASN A 472 -10.59 -2.84 -29.15
C ASN A 472 -11.97 -2.44 -29.69
N ILE A 473 -12.97 -2.44 -28.80
CA ILE A 473 -14.30 -1.89 -29.05
C ILE A 473 -14.68 -1.06 -27.85
N PRO A 474 -14.38 0.25 -27.85
CA PRO A 474 -14.66 1.14 -26.73
C PRO A 474 -16.12 1.06 -26.26
N LEU A 475 -16.37 1.10 -24.96
CA LEU A 475 -17.72 0.99 -24.39
C LEU A 475 -18.73 1.94 -25.06
N ALA A 476 -18.32 3.17 -25.38
CA ALA A 476 -19.16 4.16 -26.07
C ALA A 476 -19.64 3.70 -27.45
N GLN A 477 -18.81 2.91 -28.17
CA GLN A 477 -19.10 2.39 -29.51
C GLN A 477 -19.69 0.98 -29.48
N LEU A 478 -19.76 0.32 -28.33
CA LEU A 478 -20.11 -1.10 -28.21
C LEU A 478 -21.48 -1.41 -28.82
N ARG A 479 -22.50 -0.55 -28.62
CA ARG A 479 -23.86 -0.77 -29.14
C ARG A 479 -23.93 -0.72 -30.66
N GLU A 480 -23.14 0.14 -31.29
CA GLU A 480 -23.07 0.29 -32.75
C GLU A 480 -22.27 -0.85 -33.38
N ARG A 481 -21.21 -1.29 -32.71
CA ARG A 481 -20.27 -2.29 -33.17
C ARG A 481 -20.51 -3.69 -32.59
N ILE A 482 -21.71 -3.94 -32.03
CA ILE A 482 -22.03 -5.19 -31.34
C ILE A 482 -21.89 -6.41 -32.25
N ASN A 483 -22.19 -6.26 -33.53
CA ASN A 483 -22.12 -7.33 -34.54
C ASN A 483 -20.68 -7.77 -34.88
N GLU A 484 -19.66 -7.03 -34.43
CA GLU A 484 -18.27 -7.42 -34.60
C GLU A 484 -17.84 -8.48 -33.58
N ILE A 485 -18.64 -8.77 -32.57
CA ILE A 485 -18.36 -9.72 -31.50
C ILE A 485 -19.01 -11.08 -31.88
N PRO A 486 -18.24 -12.18 -31.88
CA PRO A 486 -18.77 -13.50 -32.19
C PRO A 486 -19.70 -14.00 -31.08
N LYS A 487 -20.84 -14.58 -31.45
CA LYS A 487 -21.83 -15.16 -30.51
C LYS A 487 -21.50 -16.60 -30.10
N ASP A 488 -20.74 -17.30 -30.92
CA ASP A 488 -20.36 -18.71 -30.77
C ASP A 488 -19.13 -18.96 -29.94
N LYS A 489 -18.37 -17.90 -29.57
CA LYS A 489 -17.13 -18.00 -28.81
C LYS A 489 -17.31 -17.60 -27.36
N LYS A 490 -16.41 -18.07 -26.48
CA LYS A 490 -16.25 -17.51 -25.12
C LYS A 490 -15.66 -16.11 -25.26
N VAL A 491 -16.43 -15.09 -24.94
CA VAL A 491 -16.03 -13.68 -25.01
C VAL A 491 -15.68 -13.17 -23.63
N ILE A 492 -14.47 -12.67 -23.44
CA ILE A 492 -14.05 -11.99 -22.21
C ILE A 492 -13.90 -10.50 -22.48
N LEU A 493 -14.65 -9.72 -21.72
CA LEU A 493 -14.61 -8.26 -21.75
C LEU A 493 -13.58 -7.74 -20.75
N VAL A 494 -12.75 -6.83 -21.19
CA VAL A 494 -11.63 -6.29 -20.41
C VAL A 494 -11.74 -4.78 -20.33
N CYS A 495 -11.59 -4.25 -19.11
CA CYS A 495 -11.39 -2.82 -18.88
C CYS A 495 -10.25 -2.59 -17.89
N ASN A 496 -10.12 -1.42 -17.29
CA ASN A 496 -9.00 -1.16 -16.38
C ASN A 496 -9.12 -1.92 -15.04
N THR A 497 -10.29 -1.88 -14.39
CA THR A 497 -10.50 -2.39 -13.02
C THR A 497 -11.65 -3.40 -12.87
N GLY A 498 -12.49 -3.61 -13.90
CA GLY A 498 -13.66 -4.51 -13.89
C GLY A 498 -15.01 -3.81 -14.04
N TYR A 499 -15.12 -2.50 -13.77
CA TYR A 499 -16.42 -1.79 -13.80
C TYR A 499 -16.99 -1.63 -15.20
N THR A 500 -16.26 -1.03 -16.14
CA THR A 500 -16.77 -0.81 -17.50
C THR A 500 -16.93 -2.11 -18.30
N SER A 501 -16.14 -3.15 -18.00
CA SER A 501 -16.35 -4.49 -18.57
C SER A 501 -17.62 -5.16 -18.04
N TYR A 502 -17.98 -4.94 -16.77
CA TYR A 502 -19.27 -5.34 -16.24
C TYR A 502 -20.43 -4.65 -16.99
N VAL A 503 -20.36 -3.32 -17.16
CA VAL A 503 -21.37 -2.57 -17.93
C VAL A 503 -21.49 -3.12 -19.37
N ALA A 504 -20.37 -3.37 -20.03
CA ALA A 504 -20.33 -3.97 -21.36
C ALA A 504 -20.95 -5.37 -21.38
N SER A 505 -20.67 -6.20 -20.37
CA SER A 505 -21.26 -7.55 -20.27
C SER A 505 -22.79 -7.50 -20.18
N ARG A 506 -23.32 -6.53 -19.43
CA ARG A 506 -24.79 -6.34 -19.33
C ARG A 506 -25.41 -5.96 -20.67
N ILE A 507 -24.71 -5.09 -21.45
CA ILE A 507 -25.17 -4.74 -22.80
C ILE A 507 -25.22 -5.99 -23.69
N LEU A 508 -24.15 -6.79 -23.73
CA LEU A 508 -24.11 -7.98 -24.59
C LEU A 508 -25.13 -9.04 -24.17
N ILE A 509 -25.21 -9.34 -22.87
CA ILE A 509 -26.18 -10.35 -22.35
C ILE A 509 -27.62 -9.97 -22.72
N GLN A 510 -28.02 -8.70 -22.58
CA GLN A 510 -29.35 -8.21 -22.92
C GLN A 510 -29.59 -8.17 -24.43
N ASN A 511 -28.54 -8.26 -25.26
CA ASN A 511 -28.62 -8.41 -26.72
C ASN A 511 -28.45 -9.88 -27.19
N GLY A 512 -28.64 -10.85 -26.30
CA GLY A 512 -28.68 -12.27 -26.62
C GLY A 512 -27.31 -12.96 -26.74
N TYR A 513 -26.28 -12.40 -26.15
CA TYR A 513 -24.95 -13.05 -26.04
C TYR A 513 -24.92 -13.88 -24.75
N ASN A 514 -24.88 -15.20 -24.87
CA ASN A 514 -24.94 -16.10 -23.71
C ASN A 514 -23.60 -16.50 -23.13
N ASN A 515 -22.51 -16.34 -23.90
CA ASN A 515 -21.17 -16.80 -23.51
C ASN A 515 -20.20 -15.61 -23.29
N VAL A 516 -20.63 -14.67 -22.46
CA VAL A 516 -19.93 -13.41 -22.17
C VAL A 516 -19.52 -13.36 -20.71
N TYR A 517 -18.27 -13.00 -20.49
CA TYR A 517 -17.62 -12.92 -19.19
C TYR A 517 -16.98 -11.55 -18.99
N SER A 518 -16.84 -11.10 -17.75
CA SER A 518 -16.09 -9.90 -17.36
C SER A 518 -14.82 -10.30 -16.65
N LEU A 519 -13.65 -9.84 -17.14
CA LEU A 519 -12.37 -10.06 -16.47
C LEU A 519 -12.34 -9.25 -15.18
N LEU A 520 -12.41 -9.94 -14.04
CA LEU A 520 -12.36 -9.29 -12.74
C LEU A 520 -10.94 -8.78 -12.45
N GLY A 521 -10.83 -7.60 -11.83
CA GLY A 521 -9.56 -6.91 -11.63
C GLY A 521 -8.99 -6.26 -12.90
N GLY A 522 -9.49 -6.61 -14.09
CA GLY A 522 -9.17 -5.98 -15.36
C GLY A 522 -7.67 -5.91 -15.68
N MET A 523 -7.30 -4.91 -16.45
CA MET A 523 -5.90 -4.69 -16.88
C MET A 523 -4.97 -4.33 -15.71
N GLN A 524 -5.48 -3.75 -14.63
CA GLN A 524 -4.65 -3.39 -13.50
C GLN A 524 -4.10 -4.65 -12.81
N LEU A 525 -4.96 -5.61 -12.48
CA LEU A 525 -4.52 -6.89 -11.93
C LEU A 525 -3.70 -7.69 -12.95
N PHE A 526 -4.12 -7.71 -14.22
CA PHE A 526 -3.35 -8.39 -15.29
C PHE A 526 -1.90 -7.90 -15.35
N LYS A 527 -1.70 -6.58 -15.28
CA LYS A 527 -0.34 -5.99 -15.32
C LYS A 527 0.51 -6.41 -14.11
N GLU A 528 -0.08 -6.47 -12.92
CA GLU A 528 0.62 -6.89 -11.70
C GLU A 528 1.05 -8.35 -11.77
N ILE A 529 0.17 -9.24 -12.24
CA ILE A 529 0.47 -10.65 -12.44
C ILE A 529 1.59 -10.84 -13.49
N GLU A 530 1.50 -10.14 -14.62
CA GLU A 530 2.53 -10.21 -15.67
C GLU A 530 3.88 -9.65 -15.20
N LYS A 531 3.87 -8.59 -14.39
CA LYS A 531 5.09 -8.02 -13.80
C LYS A 531 5.75 -9.02 -12.85
N ASP A 532 4.96 -9.65 -11.99
CA ASP A 532 5.44 -10.65 -11.04
C ASP A 532 6.03 -11.88 -11.75
N LYS A 533 5.36 -12.39 -12.78
CA LYS A 533 5.85 -13.52 -13.60
C LYS A 533 7.18 -13.24 -14.30
N ASN A 534 7.42 -11.97 -14.66
CA ASN A 534 8.70 -11.56 -15.25
C ASN A 534 9.85 -11.53 -14.25
N GLY A 535 9.57 -11.45 -12.94
CA GLY A 535 10.51 -11.65 -11.84
C GLY A 535 11.71 -10.70 -11.78
N LYS A 536 11.68 -9.56 -12.47
CA LYS A 536 12.82 -8.63 -12.52
C LYS A 536 12.95 -7.85 -11.22
N VAL A 537 14.08 -7.99 -10.55
CA VAL A 537 14.50 -7.12 -9.44
C VAL A 537 15.00 -5.81 -10.04
N LYS A 538 14.49 -4.69 -9.59
CA LYS A 538 15.17 -3.41 -9.83
C LYS A 538 16.44 -3.43 -8.97
N LYS A 539 17.60 -3.67 -9.60
CA LYS A 539 18.87 -3.37 -8.94
C LYS A 539 18.84 -1.87 -8.62
N VAL A 540 18.66 -1.55 -7.36
CA VAL A 540 19.10 -0.25 -6.85
C VAL A 540 20.59 -0.27 -7.08
N SER A 541 21.05 0.41 -8.10
CA SER A 541 22.47 0.43 -8.45
C SER A 541 23.22 1.08 -7.28
N GLN A 542 23.86 0.25 -6.45
CA GLN A 542 24.88 0.70 -5.50
C GLN A 542 26.06 1.42 -6.19
N GLU A 543 26.13 1.34 -7.53
CA GLU A 543 27.06 2.10 -8.35
C GLU A 543 26.87 3.61 -8.27
N LEU A 544 25.74 4.11 -7.73
CA LEU A 544 25.52 5.54 -7.51
C LEU A 544 26.13 6.07 -6.18
N GLN A 545 26.62 5.21 -5.31
CA GLN A 545 27.29 5.66 -4.06
C GLN A 545 28.81 5.73 -4.15
N THR A 546 29.45 5.25 -5.23
CA THR A 546 30.92 5.27 -5.38
C THR A 546 31.40 5.60 -6.80
N ALA A 547 30.57 6.20 -7.65
CA ALA A 547 31.15 6.93 -8.77
C ALA A 547 31.98 8.07 -8.14
N HIS A 548 33.31 7.97 -8.24
CA HIS A 548 34.22 9.07 -7.96
C HIS A 548 33.62 10.33 -8.56
N ILE A 549 33.19 11.25 -7.69
CA ILE A 549 32.94 12.64 -8.04
C ILE A 549 34.34 13.17 -8.39
N ALA A 550 34.75 12.91 -9.61
CA ALA A 550 35.80 13.72 -10.21
C ALA A 550 35.29 15.16 -10.08
N THR A 551 36.05 16.03 -9.48
CA THR A 551 35.84 17.44 -9.17
C THR A 551 35.04 18.19 -10.26
N TYR A 552 33.72 17.98 -10.30
CA TYR A 552 32.80 18.87 -11.00
C TYR A 552 32.23 19.83 -9.97
N ASN A 553 32.18 21.12 -10.33
CA ASN A 553 31.46 22.12 -9.54
C ASN A 553 29.99 21.74 -9.51
N VAL A 554 29.51 21.18 -8.40
CA VAL A 554 28.08 20.86 -8.19
C VAL A 554 27.37 22.16 -7.80
N VAL A 555 26.48 22.62 -8.66
CA VAL A 555 25.60 23.76 -8.34
C VAL A 555 24.48 23.29 -7.42
N LYS A 556 24.42 23.82 -6.21
CA LYS A 556 23.38 23.48 -5.22
C LYS A 556 22.25 24.49 -5.24
N VAL A 557 21.01 23.98 -5.30
CA VAL A 557 19.78 24.78 -5.36
C VAL A 557 18.81 24.33 -4.27
N ASP A 558 18.41 25.26 -3.42
CA ASP A 558 17.36 25.04 -2.44
C ASP A 558 16.00 25.48 -2.97
N ALA A 559 15.10 24.54 -3.21
CA ALA A 559 13.71 24.72 -3.60
C ALA A 559 12.73 24.34 -2.46
N CYS A 560 13.23 24.26 -1.22
CA CYS A 560 12.38 23.99 -0.05
C CYS A 560 11.35 25.13 0.13
N GLY A 561 10.13 24.75 0.55
CA GLY A 561 9.02 25.68 0.73
C GLY A 561 8.33 26.14 -0.55
N LEU A 562 8.81 25.74 -1.74
CA LEU A 562 8.08 25.93 -3.01
C LEU A 562 7.11 24.77 -3.19
N SER A 563 5.91 25.09 -3.68
CA SER A 563 4.91 24.10 -4.11
C SER A 563 4.91 23.98 -5.65
N CYS A 564 4.47 22.82 -6.16
CA CYS A 564 4.35 22.57 -7.61
C CYS A 564 3.66 23.75 -8.33
N PRO A 565 4.21 24.25 -9.48
CA PRO A 565 5.35 23.74 -10.24
C PRO A 565 6.71 24.37 -9.83
N GLY A 566 6.76 25.12 -8.73
CA GLY A 566 7.92 25.89 -8.27
C GLY A 566 9.26 25.16 -8.29
N PRO A 567 9.38 23.93 -7.70
CA PRO A 567 10.64 23.19 -7.72
C PRO A 567 11.13 22.82 -9.12
N ILE A 568 10.24 22.33 -10.00
CA ILE A 568 10.58 21.98 -11.39
C ILE A 568 10.97 23.21 -12.20
N MET A 569 10.32 24.32 -11.96
CA MET A 569 10.65 25.58 -12.64
C MET A 569 12.02 26.11 -12.19
N LYS A 570 12.32 26.04 -10.89
CA LYS A 570 13.62 26.45 -10.38
C LYS A 570 14.73 25.54 -10.91
N LEU A 571 14.46 24.22 -10.98
CA LEU A 571 15.32 23.25 -11.64
C LEU A 571 15.58 23.61 -13.09
N SER A 572 14.53 23.81 -13.89
CA SER A 572 14.60 24.15 -15.33
C SER A 572 15.38 25.44 -15.58
N ASN A 573 15.11 26.50 -14.79
CA ASN A 573 15.81 27.77 -14.93
C ASN A 573 17.28 27.69 -14.56
N THR A 574 17.64 26.89 -13.55
CA THR A 574 19.04 26.78 -13.13
C THR A 574 19.83 25.90 -14.09
N ILE A 575 19.27 24.75 -14.52
CA ILE A 575 19.99 23.83 -15.40
C ILE A 575 20.18 24.41 -16.82
N SER A 576 19.30 25.31 -17.27
CA SER A 576 19.44 25.99 -18.55
C SER A 576 20.72 26.85 -18.62
N ASN A 577 21.18 27.35 -17.46
CA ASN A 577 22.37 28.19 -17.34
C ASN A 577 23.67 27.40 -17.13
N LEU A 578 23.60 26.08 -17.02
CA LEU A 578 24.78 25.20 -16.90
C LEU A 578 25.29 24.81 -18.28
N ASN A 579 26.54 24.35 -18.36
CA ASN A 579 27.08 23.71 -19.56
C ASN A 579 26.74 22.22 -19.57
N ASP A 580 26.77 21.59 -20.74
CA ASP A 580 26.54 20.13 -20.86
C ASP A 580 27.60 19.37 -20.05
N GLY A 581 27.14 18.38 -19.27
CA GLY A 581 27.98 17.61 -18.35
C GLY A 581 28.09 18.19 -16.94
N GLU A 582 27.72 19.44 -16.69
CA GLU A 582 27.69 19.99 -15.34
C GLU A 582 26.55 19.41 -14.49
N ILE A 583 26.74 19.39 -13.18
CA ILE A 583 25.85 18.71 -12.22
C ILE A 583 25.13 19.75 -11.35
N LEU A 584 23.82 19.57 -11.21
CA LEU A 584 22.94 20.32 -10.32
C LEU A 584 22.40 19.38 -9.22
N GLU A 585 22.47 19.82 -7.96
CA GLU A 585 21.79 19.20 -6.83
C GLU A 585 20.66 20.14 -6.36
N ILE A 586 19.43 19.67 -6.39
CA ILE A 586 18.25 20.43 -5.94
C ILE A 586 17.55 19.73 -4.79
N THR A 587 17.24 20.52 -3.75
CA THR A 587 16.48 20.05 -2.59
C THR A 587 15.08 20.65 -2.59
N SER A 588 14.04 19.83 -2.36
CA SER A 588 12.65 20.26 -2.28
C SER A 588 11.92 19.59 -1.11
N THR A 589 10.92 20.28 -0.56
CA THR A 589 9.97 19.73 0.43
C THR A 589 8.62 19.37 -0.19
N ASP A 590 8.43 19.62 -1.49
CA ASP A 590 7.21 19.25 -2.22
C ASP A 590 7.25 17.77 -2.59
N ARG A 591 6.29 16.99 -2.08
CA ARG A 591 6.21 15.54 -2.33
C ARG A 591 6.00 15.19 -3.80
N GLY A 592 5.31 16.05 -4.57
CA GLY A 592 5.11 15.89 -6.01
C GLY A 592 6.43 15.92 -6.79
N PHE A 593 7.42 16.65 -6.28
CA PHE A 593 8.72 16.80 -6.92
C PHE A 593 9.46 15.47 -7.16
N TYR A 594 9.22 14.45 -6.32
CA TYR A 594 9.86 13.13 -6.46
C TYR A 594 9.53 12.43 -7.79
N SER A 595 8.24 12.43 -8.17
CA SER A 595 7.80 11.88 -9.45
C SER A 595 8.03 12.83 -10.62
N ASP A 596 7.91 14.14 -10.36
CA ASP A 596 8.00 15.16 -11.39
C ASP A 596 9.43 15.33 -11.91
N VAL A 597 10.45 15.21 -11.06
CA VAL A 597 11.85 15.36 -11.46
C VAL A 597 12.31 14.24 -12.40
N GLU A 598 11.89 13.00 -12.14
CA GLU A 598 12.19 11.87 -13.02
C GLU A 598 11.52 12.03 -14.39
N ALA A 599 10.23 12.38 -14.40
CA ALA A 599 9.48 12.65 -15.63
C ALA A 599 10.09 13.82 -16.41
N TRP A 600 10.51 14.87 -15.70
CA TRP A 600 11.15 16.04 -16.30
C TRP A 600 12.52 15.70 -16.92
N CYS A 601 13.39 14.97 -16.23
CA CYS A 601 14.68 14.52 -16.75
C CYS A 601 14.50 13.68 -18.03
N ASN A 602 13.54 12.75 -18.04
CA ASN A 602 13.24 11.91 -19.20
C ASN A 602 12.71 12.70 -20.40
N SER A 603 12.01 13.82 -20.16
CA SER A 603 11.43 14.69 -21.22
C SER A 603 12.39 15.76 -21.73
N THR A 604 13.47 16.07 -21.01
CA THR A 604 14.37 17.20 -21.29
C THR A 604 15.80 16.80 -21.64
N ASN A 605 16.05 15.53 -21.90
CA ASN A 605 17.38 14.98 -22.25
C ASN A 605 18.46 15.24 -21.20
N ASN A 606 18.06 15.34 -19.91
CA ASN A 606 18.97 15.44 -18.77
C ASN A 606 19.03 14.09 -18.03
N THR A 607 20.16 13.79 -17.38
CA THR A 607 20.36 12.53 -16.67
C THR A 607 20.13 12.72 -15.18
N LEU A 608 19.17 12.01 -14.61
CA LEU A 608 18.97 11.93 -13.16
C LEU A 608 20.02 10.98 -12.57
N LEU A 609 21.01 11.53 -11.85
CA LEU A 609 22.10 10.77 -11.26
C LEU A 609 21.72 10.16 -9.90
N ASN A 610 20.97 10.92 -9.09
CA ASN A 610 20.52 10.46 -7.77
C ASN A 610 19.18 11.09 -7.41
N LEU A 611 18.33 10.34 -6.71
CA LEU A 611 17.07 10.83 -6.16
C LEU A 611 16.85 10.16 -4.79
N SER A 612 16.86 10.97 -3.74
CA SER A 612 16.65 10.51 -2.36
C SER A 612 15.51 11.26 -1.69
N ASN A 613 14.83 10.59 -0.79
CA ASN A 613 13.77 11.17 0.04
C ASN A 613 14.09 10.83 1.50
N THR A 614 14.69 11.77 2.21
CA THR A 614 15.12 11.61 3.60
C THR A 614 14.67 12.83 4.42
N ASP A 615 14.19 12.62 5.62
CA ASP A 615 13.79 13.67 6.57
C ASP A 615 12.81 14.72 6.01
N LYS A 616 11.81 14.26 5.23
CA LYS A 616 10.82 15.11 4.54
C LYS A 616 11.41 16.03 3.47
N LYS A 617 12.65 15.79 3.04
CA LYS A 617 13.31 16.50 1.96
C LYS A 617 13.63 15.55 0.82
N ILE A 618 13.35 15.99 -0.39
CA ILE A 618 13.69 15.30 -1.63
C ILE A 618 14.92 15.98 -2.18
N VAL A 619 15.98 15.20 -2.40
CA VAL A 619 17.22 15.68 -3.01
C VAL A 619 17.42 14.95 -4.33
N ALA A 620 17.49 15.71 -5.40
CA ALA A 620 17.76 15.20 -6.74
C ALA A 620 19.08 15.76 -7.26
N THR A 621 19.93 14.89 -7.79
CA THR A 621 21.19 15.25 -8.47
C THR A 621 21.06 14.96 -9.95
N ILE A 622 21.21 15.98 -10.77
CA ILE A 622 20.91 15.93 -12.21
C ILE A 622 22.12 16.44 -12.99
N GLN A 623 22.50 15.71 -14.04
CA GLN A 623 23.53 16.10 -14.99
C GLN A 623 22.91 16.62 -16.27
N LYS A 624 23.35 17.76 -16.77
CA LYS A 624 22.88 18.34 -18.01
C LYS A 624 23.44 17.58 -19.24
N GLY A 625 22.56 17.16 -20.14
CA GLY A 625 22.89 16.85 -21.52
C GLY A 625 23.69 15.56 -21.82
N VAL A 626 23.52 14.43 -21.10
CA VAL A 626 24.30 13.19 -21.32
C VAL A 626 23.44 11.94 -21.53
N ASN A 627 22.35 11.99 -22.28
CA ASN A 627 21.60 10.79 -22.67
C ASN A 627 21.82 10.46 -24.14
N ASN A 628 22.89 9.71 -24.44
CA ASN A 628 23.27 9.38 -25.83
C ASN A 628 22.77 8.01 -26.35
N GLU A 629 21.87 7.29 -25.70
CA GLU A 629 21.50 5.94 -26.14
C GLU A 629 20.04 5.71 -26.58
N GLN A 630 19.15 6.73 -26.62
CA GLN A 630 17.78 6.51 -27.14
C GLN A 630 17.24 7.60 -28.09
N ALA A 631 18.08 8.48 -28.62
CA ALA A 631 17.67 9.59 -29.50
C ALA A 631 17.79 9.29 -31.00
N SER A 632 17.77 8.03 -31.44
CA SER A 632 17.73 7.71 -32.87
C SER A 632 16.60 6.74 -33.18
N GLN A 633 15.37 7.25 -33.20
CA GLN A 633 14.21 6.85 -34.01
C GLN A 633 12.93 7.46 -33.44
N ASN A 634 12.63 8.70 -33.87
CA ASN A 634 11.27 9.15 -34.18
C ASN A 634 11.27 10.67 -34.43
N ASN A 635 11.75 11.08 -35.57
CA ASN A 635 11.43 12.39 -36.10
C ASN A 635 10.00 12.36 -36.63
N ASN A 636 9.03 12.71 -35.77
CA ASN A 636 7.69 13.29 -36.02
C ASN A 636 6.81 13.22 -34.74
N SER A 637 7.34 13.40 -33.57
CA SER A 637 6.51 13.53 -32.36
C SER A 637 6.05 14.98 -32.20
N LYS A 638 4.74 15.23 -32.34
CA LYS A 638 4.09 16.48 -31.93
C LYS A 638 4.44 16.74 -30.47
N ASN A 639 5.13 17.84 -30.17
CA ASN A 639 5.57 18.18 -28.80
C ASN A 639 4.82 19.36 -28.20
N GLY A 640 3.63 19.69 -28.75
CA GLY A 640 2.83 20.82 -28.29
C GLY A 640 1.82 20.46 -27.21
N GLN A 641 1.41 21.47 -26.43
CA GLN A 641 0.25 21.41 -25.53
C GLN A 641 -0.60 22.64 -25.72
N THR A 642 -1.93 22.45 -25.90
CA THR A 642 -2.86 23.57 -25.94
C THR A 642 -3.79 23.58 -24.74
N ILE A 643 -4.11 24.79 -24.24
CA ILE A 643 -5.01 25.00 -23.12
C ILE A 643 -6.05 26.03 -23.53
N VAL A 644 -7.32 25.66 -23.56
CA VAL A 644 -8.42 26.60 -23.73
C VAL A 644 -8.82 27.15 -22.38
N VAL A 645 -8.72 28.47 -22.21
CA VAL A 645 -9.09 29.16 -20.98
C VAL A 645 -10.41 29.87 -21.23
N PHE A 646 -11.48 29.30 -20.69
CA PHE A 646 -12.84 29.80 -20.85
C PHE A 646 -13.31 30.64 -19.65
N SER A 647 -12.91 30.24 -18.44
CA SER A 647 -13.36 30.86 -17.19
C SER A 647 -12.43 31.99 -16.72
N ASN A 648 -13.01 32.99 -16.05
CA ASN A 648 -12.30 34.04 -15.33
C ASN A 648 -12.30 33.82 -13.80
N ASP A 649 -12.62 32.61 -13.34
CA ASP A 649 -12.52 32.30 -11.91
C ASP A 649 -11.04 32.22 -11.50
N LEU A 650 -10.69 32.82 -10.38
CA LEU A 650 -9.30 32.94 -9.92
C LEU A 650 -8.63 31.55 -9.76
N ASP A 651 -9.33 30.60 -9.19
CA ASP A 651 -8.85 29.21 -8.98
C ASP A 651 -8.62 28.47 -10.31
N LYS A 652 -9.49 28.62 -11.28
CA LYS A 652 -9.34 28.04 -12.61
C LYS A 652 -8.24 28.72 -13.44
N ALA A 653 -8.15 30.03 -13.34
CA ALA A 653 -7.08 30.78 -13.97
C ALA A 653 -5.71 30.37 -13.39
N LEU A 654 -5.58 30.26 -12.07
CA LEU A 654 -4.37 29.75 -11.42
C LEU A 654 -4.00 28.36 -11.94
N ALA A 655 -4.96 27.44 -11.99
CA ALA A 655 -4.74 26.08 -12.51
C ALA A 655 -4.24 26.11 -13.96
N SER A 656 -4.84 26.92 -14.82
CA SER A 656 -4.45 27.04 -16.23
C SER A 656 -2.99 27.47 -16.39
N PHE A 657 -2.54 28.49 -15.64
CA PHE A 657 -1.18 29.01 -15.73
C PHE A 657 -0.16 28.11 -15.01
N ILE A 658 -0.54 27.42 -13.94
CA ILE A 658 0.30 26.40 -13.30
C ILE A 658 0.60 25.27 -14.28
N ILE A 659 -0.44 24.76 -14.97
CA ILE A 659 -0.28 23.70 -15.98
C ILE A 659 0.55 24.18 -17.17
N ALA A 660 0.30 25.39 -17.66
CA ALA A 660 1.04 25.97 -18.77
C ALA A 660 2.54 26.11 -18.47
N ASN A 661 2.87 26.69 -17.31
CA ASN A 661 4.25 26.85 -16.85
C ASN A 661 4.95 25.51 -16.61
N GLY A 662 4.25 24.54 -16.01
CA GLY A 662 4.77 23.17 -15.82
C GLY A 662 5.04 22.45 -17.13
N ALA A 663 4.13 22.55 -18.10
CA ALA A 663 4.31 21.97 -19.43
C ALA A 663 5.47 22.62 -20.19
N LYS A 664 5.62 23.94 -20.10
CA LYS A 664 6.74 24.64 -20.74
C LYS A 664 8.07 24.27 -20.10
N ALA A 665 8.12 24.15 -18.77
CA ALA A 665 9.31 23.68 -18.06
C ALA A 665 9.68 22.23 -18.43
N SER A 666 8.70 21.40 -18.85
CA SER A 666 8.91 20.04 -19.38
C SER A 666 9.31 20.00 -20.85
N GLY A 667 9.66 21.15 -21.46
CA GLY A 667 10.15 21.23 -22.83
C GLY A 667 9.05 21.20 -23.90
N LYS A 668 7.77 21.38 -23.53
CA LYS A 668 6.67 21.44 -24.50
C LYS A 668 6.49 22.83 -25.10
N ASP A 669 5.98 22.88 -26.32
CA ASP A 669 5.48 24.12 -26.91
C ASP A 669 4.04 24.32 -26.43
N VAL A 670 3.84 25.38 -25.61
CA VAL A 670 2.56 25.61 -24.96
C VAL A 670 1.84 26.79 -25.60
N THR A 671 0.57 26.56 -25.99
CA THR A 671 -0.32 27.60 -26.49
C THR A 671 -1.57 27.68 -25.61
N MET A 672 -1.87 28.87 -25.07
CA MET A 672 -3.09 29.14 -24.32
C MET A 672 -4.05 29.94 -25.18
N PHE A 673 -5.26 29.42 -25.37
CA PHE A 673 -6.32 30.06 -26.15
C PHE A 673 -7.41 30.62 -25.23
N PHE A 674 -7.52 31.94 -25.15
CA PHE A 674 -8.47 32.61 -24.26
C PHE A 674 -9.75 32.95 -24.99
N THR A 675 -10.88 32.54 -24.48
CA THR A 675 -12.19 32.74 -25.08
C THR A 675 -13.23 33.15 -24.02
N PHE A 676 -14.25 33.91 -24.41
CA PHE A 676 -15.30 34.42 -23.52
C PHE A 676 -14.72 35.00 -22.21
N TRP A 677 -15.18 34.50 -21.07
CA TRP A 677 -14.80 35.04 -19.76
C TRP A 677 -13.30 34.96 -19.47
N GLY A 678 -12.57 33.97 -20.04
CA GLY A 678 -11.12 33.87 -19.93
C GLY A 678 -10.36 35.08 -20.47
N LEU A 679 -10.92 35.83 -21.40
CA LEU A 679 -10.32 37.09 -21.93
C LEU A 679 -10.11 38.13 -20.83
N ASN A 680 -10.94 38.14 -19.79
CA ASN A 680 -10.82 39.12 -18.70
C ASN A 680 -9.53 38.97 -17.90
N ILE A 681 -8.89 37.80 -17.92
CA ILE A 681 -7.61 37.52 -17.28
C ILE A 681 -6.50 38.34 -17.89
N LEU A 682 -6.56 38.51 -19.23
CA LEU A 682 -5.54 39.22 -20.04
C LEU A 682 -5.76 40.72 -20.15
N ARG A 683 -6.81 41.29 -19.53
CA ARG A 683 -7.09 42.74 -19.66
C ARG A 683 -6.17 43.57 -18.78
N LYS A 684 -5.71 44.67 -19.32
CA LYS A 684 -4.97 45.72 -18.58
C LYS A 684 -5.92 46.46 -17.62
N GLU A 685 -5.52 46.69 -16.39
CA GLU A 685 -6.36 47.25 -15.34
C GLU A 685 -6.72 48.74 -15.55
N ASN A 686 -5.76 49.54 -16.00
CA ASN A 686 -5.84 51.03 -16.03
C ASN A 686 -5.82 51.57 -17.44
N ILE A 687 -6.60 50.98 -18.35
CA ILE A 687 -6.69 51.48 -19.72
C ILE A 687 -8.12 51.92 -20.05
N THR A 688 -8.26 53.08 -20.74
CA THR A 688 -9.54 53.58 -21.24
C THR A 688 -9.48 53.66 -22.76
N VAL A 689 -10.34 52.88 -23.43
CA VAL A 689 -10.44 52.83 -24.89
C VAL A 689 -11.78 53.46 -25.35
N LYS A 690 -11.81 54.15 -26.48
CA LYS A 690 -13.05 54.69 -27.07
C LYS A 690 -13.88 53.51 -27.61
N LYS A 691 -15.09 53.32 -27.06
CA LYS A 691 -16.01 52.23 -27.41
C LYS A 691 -17.43 52.72 -27.56
N GLY A 692 -18.28 51.93 -28.24
CA GLY A 692 -19.74 52.13 -28.28
C GLY A 692 -20.36 52.04 -26.88
N PHE A 693 -21.59 52.52 -26.75
CA PHE A 693 -22.28 52.59 -25.45
C PHE A 693 -22.48 51.19 -24.80
N ILE A 694 -22.85 50.18 -25.58
CA ILE A 694 -23.08 48.80 -25.12
C ILE A 694 -21.74 48.20 -24.67
N ASP A 695 -20.68 48.35 -25.45
CA ASP A 695 -19.34 47.80 -25.13
C ASP A 695 -18.74 48.46 -23.88
N LYS A 696 -19.06 49.75 -23.62
CA LYS A 696 -18.67 50.42 -22.38
C LYS A 696 -19.38 49.82 -21.17
N MET A 697 -20.68 49.56 -21.31
CA MET A 697 -21.48 48.94 -20.24
C MET A 697 -20.97 47.52 -19.88
N PHE A 698 -20.73 46.67 -20.87
CA PHE A 698 -20.12 45.35 -20.67
C PHE A 698 -18.72 45.46 -20.05
N GLY A 699 -17.89 46.37 -20.56
CA GLY A 699 -16.56 46.61 -20.05
C GLY A 699 -16.50 47.06 -18.60
N PHE A 700 -17.55 47.72 -18.10
CA PHE A 700 -17.69 48.17 -16.71
C PHE A 700 -18.10 47.02 -15.78
N MET A 701 -18.96 46.08 -16.26
CA MET A 701 -19.50 44.98 -15.47
C MET A 701 -18.52 43.81 -15.32
N MET A 702 -17.53 43.73 -16.20
CA MET A 702 -16.57 42.61 -16.20
C MET A 702 -15.28 42.95 -15.44
N PRO A 703 -14.68 41.98 -14.72
CA PRO A 703 -13.39 42.19 -14.06
C PRO A 703 -12.30 42.50 -15.09
N LYS A 704 -11.35 43.38 -14.72
CA LYS A 704 -10.19 43.74 -15.55
C LYS A 704 -8.90 43.28 -14.91
N GLY A 705 -8.26 42.28 -15.53
CA GLY A 705 -6.95 41.80 -15.12
C GLY A 705 -6.95 40.77 -13.99
N ALA A 706 -5.80 40.19 -13.79
CA ALA A 706 -5.57 39.07 -12.87
C ALA A 706 -5.94 39.39 -11.41
N ASP A 707 -5.77 40.63 -10.99
CA ASP A 707 -5.98 41.04 -9.60
C ASP A 707 -7.45 41.21 -9.21
N LYS A 708 -8.35 41.34 -10.20
CA LYS A 708 -9.79 41.54 -9.98
C LYS A 708 -10.64 40.29 -10.06
N LEU A 709 -10.01 39.14 -10.28
CA LEU A 709 -10.71 37.86 -10.38
C LEU A 709 -11.18 37.37 -9.02
N THR A 710 -12.30 36.64 -9.02
CA THR A 710 -12.93 36.09 -7.84
C THR A 710 -12.91 34.54 -7.88
N LEU A 711 -13.02 33.88 -6.73
CA LEU A 711 -13.12 32.43 -6.67
C LEU A 711 -14.43 31.91 -7.25
N SER A 712 -14.38 30.76 -7.90
CA SER A 712 -15.56 30.04 -8.42
C SER A 712 -16.55 29.64 -7.32
N LYS A 713 -16.04 29.32 -6.16
CA LYS A 713 -16.82 28.96 -4.95
C LYS A 713 -16.24 29.66 -3.71
N MET A 714 -17.05 29.83 -2.69
CA MET A 714 -16.67 30.45 -1.41
C MET A 714 -16.14 31.91 -1.56
N ASN A 715 -16.61 32.62 -2.57
CA ASN A 715 -16.14 34.00 -2.80
C ASN A 715 -16.58 34.99 -1.68
N MET A 716 -17.74 34.76 -1.04
CA MET A 716 -18.25 35.50 0.12
C MET A 716 -18.11 37.02 -0.03
N GLY A 717 -18.57 37.57 -1.18
CA GLY A 717 -18.46 39.00 -1.49
C GLY A 717 -17.03 39.50 -1.72
N GLY A 718 -16.09 38.63 -2.11
CA GLY A 718 -14.68 38.94 -2.34
C GLY A 718 -13.74 38.59 -1.19
N LEU A 719 -14.29 38.30 0.00
CA LEU A 719 -13.48 37.95 1.19
C LEU A 719 -12.73 36.62 0.97
N GLY A 720 -13.36 35.64 0.31
CA GLY A 720 -12.75 34.36 -0.02
C GLY A 720 -11.54 34.50 -0.94
N SER A 721 -11.63 35.35 -1.95
CA SER A 721 -10.50 35.64 -2.85
C SER A 721 -9.33 36.28 -2.12
N LEU A 722 -9.62 37.17 -1.16
CA LEU A 722 -8.62 37.87 -0.35
C LEU A 722 -7.91 36.88 0.59
N MET A 723 -8.67 36.01 1.24
CA MET A 723 -8.13 34.92 2.07
C MET A 723 -7.27 33.95 1.26
N MET A 724 -7.72 33.56 0.06
CA MET A 724 -6.95 32.68 -0.82
C MET A 724 -5.61 33.30 -1.20
N LYS A 725 -5.59 34.58 -1.63
CA LYS A 725 -4.36 35.31 -1.95
C LYS A 725 -3.42 35.39 -0.74
N GLN A 726 -3.95 35.58 0.48
CA GLN A 726 -3.14 35.59 1.70
C GLN A 726 -2.57 34.20 2.02
N VAL A 727 -3.36 33.14 1.86
CA VAL A 727 -2.90 31.75 2.06
C VAL A 727 -1.83 31.40 1.03
N MET A 728 -2.02 31.77 -0.23
CA MET A 728 -1.01 31.59 -1.30
C MET A 728 0.31 32.27 -0.93
N LYS A 729 0.25 33.52 -0.47
CA LYS A 729 1.44 34.27 -0.01
C LYS A 729 2.13 33.58 1.16
N ASN A 730 1.38 33.12 2.16
CA ASN A 730 1.92 32.42 3.33
C ASN A 730 2.53 31.05 2.97
N LYS A 731 2.07 30.43 1.88
CA LYS A 731 2.55 29.16 1.36
C LYS A 731 3.59 29.30 0.24
N ASN A 732 4.05 30.51 -0.06
CA ASN A 732 4.97 30.81 -1.15
C ASN A 732 4.47 30.31 -2.53
N VAL A 733 3.17 30.35 -2.76
CA VAL A 733 2.55 30.10 -4.07
C VAL A 733 2.49 31.42 -4.82
N LEU A 734 3.00 31.43 -6.06
CA LEU A 734 3.00 32.62 -6.92
C LEU A 734 1.58 33.13 -7.16
N SER A 735 1.42 34.43 -7.16
CA SER A 735 0.17 35.08 -7.55
C SER A 735 -0.14 34.84 -9.03
N LEU A 736 -1.40 35.01 -9.43
CA LEU A 736 -1.79 34.83 -10.84
C LEU A 736 -1.00 35.78 -11.76
N LYS A 737 -0.72 37.00 -11.31
CA LYS A 737 0.06 37.95 -12.07
C LYS A 737 1.49 37.47 -12.30
N GLU A 738 2.15 37.00 -11.27
CA GLU A 738 3.50 36.44 -11.38
C GLU A 738 3.52 35.20 -12.28
N LEU A 739 2.49 34.35 -12.23
CA LEU A 739 2.36 33.16 -13.11
C LEU A 739 2.14 33.55 -14.58
N ILE A 740 1.41 34.64 -14.86
CA ILE A 740 1.23 35.18 -16.22
C ILE A 740 2.56 35.71 -16.74
N GLU A 741 3.26 36.59 -15.98
CA GLU A 741 4.57 37.12 -16.34
C GLU A 741 5.59 35.99 -16.59
N GLN A 742 5.56 34.97 -15.78
CA GLN A 742 6.42 33.82 -15.93
C GLN A 742 6.13 33.02 -17.21
N ALA A 743 4.85 32.76 -17.51
CA ALA A 743 4.44 32.12 -18.75
C ALA A 743 4.90 32.87 -19.99
N GLN A 744 4.75 34.23 -19.98
CA GLN A 744 5.23 35.08 -21.05
C GLN A 744 6.76 35.01 -21.20
N ASN A 745 7.50 35.10 -20.10
CA ASN A 745 8.96 35.05 -20.11
C ASN A 745 9.51 33.69 -20.60
N GLN A 746 8.75 32.62 -20.38
CA GLN A 746 9.09 31.28 -20.87
C GLN A 746 8.66 31.05 -22.33
N GLY A 747 8.01 32.02 -22.98
CA GLY A 747 7.56 31.90 -24.36
C GLY A 747 6.32 31.01 -24.53
N VAL A 748 5.41 30.98 -23.53
CA VAL A 748 4.06 30.44 -23.70
C VAL A 748 3.28 31.37 -24.62
N LYS A 749 2.68 30.82 -25.67
CA LYS A 749 1.93 31.59 -26.67
C LYS A 749 0.50 31.86 -26.19
N PHE A 750 0.10 33.10 -26.12
CA PHE A 750 -1.25 33.53 -25.75
C PHE A 750 -2.02 33.95 -27.00
N ILE A 751 -3.20 33.35 -27.22
CA ILE A 751 -4.10 33.67 -28.31
C ILE A 751 -5.45 34.12 -27.74
N ALA A 752 -5.90 35.31 -28.05
CA ALA A 752 -7.23 35.84 -27.73
C ALA A 752 -8.21 35.55 -28.87
N CYS A 753 -9.37 34.99 -28.55
CA CYS A 753 -10.41 34.65 -29.52
C CYS A 753 -11.08 35.93 -30.08
N GLN A 754 -10.90 36.23 -31.39
CA GLN A 754 -11.48 37.39 -32.03
C GLN A 754 -13.00 37.46 -31.87
N MET A 755 -13.71 36.39 -32.16
CA MET A 755 -15.17 36.32 -32.04
C MET A 755 -15.65 36.66 -30.62
N SER A 756 -14.99 36.13 -29.62
CA SER A 756 -15.32 36.42 -28.22
C SER A 756 -14.97 37.85 -27.82
N MET A 757 -13.90 38.39 -28.36
CA MET A 757 -13.56 39.82 -28.18
C MET A 757 -14.65 40.70 -28.74
N ASP A 758 -15.12 40.44 -29.97
CA ASP A 758 -16.18 41.19 -30.64
C ASP A 758 -17.51 41.13 -29.88
N VAL A 759 -17.91 39.91 -29.43
CA VAL A 759 -19.14 39.72 -28.66
C VAL A 759 -19.09 40.41 -27.29
N MET A 760 -17.94 40.42 -26.64
CA MET A 760 -17.76 41.01 -25.30
C MET A 760 -17.33 42.48 -25.36
N GLY A 761 -17.17 43.04 -26.53
CA GLY A 761 -16.75 44.45 -26.72
C GLY A 761 -15.34 44.71 -26.17
N ILE A 762 -14.42 43.77 -26.23
CA ILE A 762 -13.03 43.88 -25.78
C ILE A 762 -12.16 44.23 -27.00
N GLN A 763 -11.38 45.32 -26.90
CA GLN A 763 -10.46 45.74 -27.96
C GLN A 763 -9.04 45.24 -27.67
N LYS A 764 -8.22 45.12 -28.73
CA LYS A 764 -6.84 44.65 -28.64
C LYS A 764 -5.99 45.48 -27.68
N GLU A 765 -6.18 46.73 -27.63
CA GLU A 765 -5.46 47.70 -26.79
C GLU A 765 -5.72 47.44 -25.28
N GLU A 766 -6.82 46.79 -24.95
CA GLU A 766 -7.14 46.40 -23.57
C GLU A 766 -6.40 45.15 -23.07
N LEU A 767 -5.79 44.40 -23.97
CA LEU A 767 -5.07 43.18 -23.60
C LEU A 767 -3.62 43.51 -23.27
N ILE A 768 -3.02 42.66 -22.40
CA ILE A 768 -1.59 42.75 -22.09
C ILE A 768 -0.76 42.54 -23.37
N ASP A 769 0.47 43.00 -23.34
CA ASP A 769 1.36 42.90 -24.49
C ASP A 769 1.75 41.44 -24.78
N GLY A 770 2.07 41.11 -26.03
CA GLY A 770 2.44 39.76 -26.44
C GLY A 770 1.27 38.79 -26.70
N VAL A 771 0.01 39.27 -26.61
CA VAL A 771 -1.17 38.44 -26.95
C VAL A 771 -1.44 38.53 -28.44
N GLU A 772 -1.49 37.38 -29.11
CA GLU A 772 -1.92 37.26 -30.51
C GLU A 772 -3.45 37.17 -30.59
N ILE A 773 -4.03 37.69 -31.65
CA ILE A 773 -5.45 37.55 -31.93
C ILE A 773 -5.65 36.43 -32.96
N GLY A 774 -6.62 35.56 -32.71
CA GLY A 774 -6.92 34.44 -33.60
C GLY A 774 -8.33 33.91 -33.44
N GLY A 775 -8.81 33.23 -34.46
CA GLY A 775 -10.06 32.47 -34.39
C GLY A 775 -9.86 31.02 -34.10
N VAL A 776 -10.94 30.25 -34.11
CA VAL A 776 -10.94 28.76 -33.85
C VAL A 776 -10.02 28.03 -34.81
N ALA A 777 -9.88 28.45 -36.07
CA ALA A 777 -8.97 27.79 -37.02
C ALA A 777 -7.50 27.90 -36.58
N LYS A 778 -7.08 29.02 -36.00
CA LYS A 778 -5.73 29.20 -35.45
C LYS A 778 -5.51 28.29 -34.23
N TYR A 779 -6.51 28.15 -33.35
CA TYR A 779 -6.48 27.22 -32.24
C TYR A 779 -6.36 25.76 -32.72
N ILE A 780 -7.17 25.37 -33.74
CA ILE A 780 -7.13 24.00 -34.29
C ILE A 780 -5.74 23.71 -34.90
N ALA A 781 -5.11 24.67 -35.59
CA ALA A 781 -3.77 24.50 -36.15
C ALA A 781 -2.73 24.23 -35.04
N GLU A 782 -2.77 24.96 -33.93
CA GLU A 782 -1.91 24.76 -32.78
C GLU A 782 -2.24 23.41 -32.08
N SER A 783 -3.54 23.09 -31.94
CA SER A 783 -4.01 21.83 -31.36
C SER A 783 -3.57 20.62 -32.19
N ASN A 784 -3.56 20.73 -33.53
CA ASN A 784 -3.08 19.67 -34.42
C ASN A 784 -1.57 19.38 -34.28
N ASN A 785 -0.79 20.35 -33.81
CA ASN A 785 0.62 20.22 -33.49
C ASN A 785 0.90 19.84 -32.02
N SER A 786 -0.16 19.63 -31.25
CA SER A 786 -0.08 19.31 -29.82
C SER A 786 -0.43 17.84 -29.57
N ASN A 787 0.20 17.26 -28.57
CA ASN A 787 -0.10 15.92 -28.08
C ASN A 787 -1.02 15.92 -26.84
N SER A 788 -1.38 17.08 -26.32
CA SER A 788 -2.26 17.30 -25.17
C SER A 788 -3.08 18.56 -25.34
N ASN A 789 -4.39 18.45 -25.18
CA ASN A 789 -5.34 19.55 -25.26
C ASN A 789 -6.19 19.61 -24.00
N LEU A 790 -6.25 20.76 -23.34
CA LEU A 790 -7.02 20.98 -22.12
C LEU A 790 -8.06 22.08 -22.32
N PHE A 791 -9.20 21.97 -21.63
CA PHE A 791 -10.24 22.98 -21.57
C PHE A 791 -10.54 23.29 -20.09
N ILE A 792 -10.34 24.57 -19.66
CA ILE A 792 -10.44 25.00 -18.26
C ILE A 792 -11.35 26.22 -18.12
#